data_4cefb14be4caec5b1cbe2f4a93f01168
#
_entry.id   4cefb14be4caec5b1cbe2f4a93f01168
#
_cell.length_a   1.000
_cell.length_b   1.000
_cell.length_c   1.000
_cell.angle_alpha   90.00
_cell.angle_beta   90.00
_cell.angle_gamma   90.00
#
_symmetry.space_group_name_H-M   'P 1'
#
loop_
_entity.id
_entity.type
_entity.pdbx_description
1 polymer ?
#
loop_
_entity_poly.entity_id
_entity_poly.type
_entity_poly.pdbx_seq_one_letter_code
_entity_poly.pdbx_strand_id
1 'polypeptide(L)'
;MKRKMVWIGIPWLLGLFLAVSCQLSVVMCLLPAAWMLLGAFRLFRQIPAKEALCAGGAMGLAVGAVLLYTALVCQPVMEYDGKITTFSGSVTQVTEYDGDRAQYQVKGAFADGTRAKVLVYTDDLGAQYGDTLQIAGPFSAPEDSYLWNGASYYRSKGIFLQADSDASVRLTPTDHGKLVRWLHAYRERISLRIRMFAGTEAGGLVSAMLLGTRSTLPDETKNLFAHHGISHVVSVSGLHLVLFLSVWQWIGRRLHLRRWPQFCSTALWTAAYALMVDTPVSILRAGLMFLLVQSAPLVYRRADTLNSLCIAGVVLTLGNPYLMGDASFLLSMAGTFGIGVFAPWMTAKISSTHFGTKLLQNLVSLCCVSLAIFPVTLLYFREISVISPIANLLLVPICTGMLLIAVIVFLTGGVGLVLKPAAVLLRLMYRILLLFSYGLQRLVPAMFPTGWKLLPLLMCLLIGFAVLVAFLKKRQRTTAAALAISIVLLYAGQTAYQMGERSVFRVTVLGQKKDAVVVIAYQGRTDVIDLTGGYRNPKYVKAWLQSEGIRTLSTLCLTKNADQMRVCYPQTMPLVSAEEAAVPSDCWLPEPVFLMGAEIYQTDLVQITDPLYTVTLADDVLQIQFGNLRFCVGTTLEKLPDGEWNAVICNRWNGGEDTAFPEQTKLVLRRQPAPEDILPPETYVQEEAVQLRVTASGEVTVTVPE
;
A
#
# COMPACT_ATOMS: atom_id res chain seq x y z
N MET A 1 -8.62 28.17 -23.83
CA MET A 1 -7.59 28.66 -22.85
C MET A 1 -6.34 27.79 -22.98
N LYS A 2 -5.16 28.41 -23.15
CA LYS A 2 -3.90 27.64 -23.16
C LYS A 2 -3.60 27.13 -21.73
N ARG A 3 -3.58 25.83 -21.54
CA ARG A 3 -3.27 25.15 -20.27
C ARG A 3 -1.76 25.17 -20.02
N LYS A 4 -1.19 26.35 -19.73
CA LYS A 4 0.27 26.53 -19.60
C LYS A 4 0.90 25.64 -18.51
N MET A 5 0.22 25.47 -17.37
CA MET A 5 0.75 24.66 -16.25
C MET A 5 0.81 23.16 -16.55
N VAL A 6 0.07 22.68 -17.53
CA VAL A 6 0.12 21.26 -17.95
C VAL A 6 1.47 20.90 -18.56
N TRP A 7 2.05 21.84 -19.35
CA TRP A 7 3.37 21.68 -20.00
C TRP A 7 4.56 21.74 -19.03
N ILE A 8 4.31 22.18 -17.80
CA ILE A 8 5.29 22.19 -16.71
C ILE A 8 5.01 21.05 -15.74
N GLY A 9 3.77 20.93 -15.28
CA GLY A 9 3.41 20.03 -14.19
C GLY A 9 3.47 18.55 -14.56
N ILE A 10 2.98 18.15 -15.73
CA ILE A 10 3.06 16.74 -16.16
C ILE A 10 4.51 16.29 -16.36
N PRO A 11 5.36 17.01 -17.14
CA PRO A 11 6.78 16.65 -17.28
C PRO A 11 7.56 16.68 -15.96
N TRP A 12 7.26 17.64 -15.06
CA TRP A 12 7.83 17.69 -13.72
C TRP A 12 7.54 16.40 -12.95
N LEU A 13 6.26 16.01 -12.86
CA LEU A 13 5.85 14.80 -12.13
C LEU A 13 6.41 13.53 -12.76
N LEU A 14 6.44 13.44 -14.09
CA LEU A 14 7.06 12.33 -14.80
C LEU A 14 8.56 12.23 -14.54
N GLY A 15 9.27 13.38 -14.57
CA GLY A 15 10.69 13.45 -14.27
C GLY A 15 11.00 12.98 -12.85
N LEU A 16 10.22 13.42 -11.87
CA LEU A 16 10.34 12.96 -10.49
C LEU A 16 10.06 11.46 -10.35
N PHE A 17 8.98 10.97 -10.96
CA PHE A 17 8.62 9.55 -10.91
C PHE A 17 9.73 8.67 -11.45
N LEU A 18 10.26 9.01 -12.62
CA LEU A 18 11.37 8.27 -13.22
C LEU A 18 12.63 8.34 -12.35
N ALA A 19 12.98 9.52 -11.84
CA ALA A 19 14.16 9.70 -10.99
C ALA A 19 14.07 8.93 -9.66
N VAL A 20 12.89 8.87 -9.06
CA VAL A 20 12.67 8.14 -7.79
C VAL A 20 12.57 6.63 -8.01
N SER A 21 11.87 6.18 -9.08
CA SER A 21 11.62 4.75 -9.32
C SER A 21 12.83 4.00 -9.88
N CYS A 22 13.71 4.67 -10.64
CA CYS A 22 14.84 4.02 -11.32
C CYS A 22 16.19 4.22 -10.60
N GLN A 23 16.18 4.64 -9.33
CA GLN A 23 17.39 4.85 -8.52
C GLN A 23 18.54 5.53 -9.30
N LEU A 24 18.23 6.73 -9.83
CA LEU A 24 19.21 7.71 -10.38
C LEU A 24 20.43 7.11 -11.12
N SER A 25 20.20 6.30 -12.16
CA SER A 25 21.29 5.99 -13.09
C SER A 25 21.60 7.21 -13.97
N VAL A 26 22.86 7.36 -14.39
CA VAL A 26 23.33 8.44 -15.30
C VAL A 26 22.47 8.56 -16.57
N VAL A 27 21.86 7.46 -17.02
CA VAL A 27 20.92 7.40 -18.15
C VAL A 27 19.71 8.32 -17.94
N MET A 28 19.30 8.57 -16.72
CA MET A 28 18.17 9.45 -16.40
C MET A 28 18.46 10.95 -16.59
N CYS A 29 19.70 11.35 -16.47
CA CYS A 29 20.11 12.72 -16.82
C CYS A 29 20.00 12.97 -18.34
N LEU A 30 20.05 11.91 -19.14
CA LEU A 30 19.90 11.96 -20.60
C LEU A 30 18.43 12.02 -21.06
N LEU A 31 17.46 11.63 -20.22
CA LEU A 31 16.04 11.65 -20.58
C LEU A 31 15.50 13.05 -20.88
N PRO A 32 15.81 14.11 -20.13
CA PRO A 32 15.42 15.48 -20.47
C PRO A 32 16.08 15.96 -21.74
N ALA A 33 17.35 15.56 -21.98
CA ALA A 33 18.06 15.87 -23.23
C ALA A 33 17.43 15.14 -24.42
N ALA A 34 17.11 13.85 -24.27
CA ALA A 34 16.38 13.07 -25.27
C ALA A 34 14.98 13.63 -25.54
N TRP A 35 14.27 14.09 -24.51
CA TRP A 35 12.97 14.76 -24.65
C TRP A 35 13.09 16.10 -25.39
N MET A 36 14.11 16.90 -25.10
CA MET A 36 14.40 18.13 -25.83
C MET A 36 14.77 17.84 -27.30
N LEU A 37 15.53 16.79 -27.56
CA LEU A 37 15.90 16.33 -28.91
C LEU A 37 14.68 15.76 -29.66
N LEU A 38 13.82 14.98 -29.01
CA LEU A 38 12.56 14.48 -29.56
C LEU A 38 11.56 15.62 -29.82
N GLY A 39 11.54 16.66 -28.99
CA GLY A 39 10.78 17.88 -29.22
C GLY A 39 11.25 18.67 -30.42
N ALA A 40 12.54 18.62 -30.72
CA ALA A 40 13.15 19.18 -31.94
C ALA A 40 12.91 18.33 -33.20
N PHE A 41 12.70 17.01 -33.03
CA PHE A 41 12.46 16.09 -34.13
C PHE A 41 10.96 16.04 -34.51
N ARG A 42 10.70 15.92 -35.80
CA ARG A 42 9.44 16.01 -36.56
C ARG A 42 8.21 15.26 -36.03
N LEU A 43 8.32 14.39 -35.03
CA LEU A 43 7.19 13.64 -34.45
C LEU A 43 6.19 14.55 -33.71
N PHE A 44 6.64 15.70 -33.19
CA PHE A 44 5.83 16.65 -32.45
C PHE A 44 5.54 17.95 -33.22
N ARG A 45 5.40 17.90 -34.53
CA ARG A 45 5.08 19.05 -35.39
C ARG A 45 3.85 19.88 -34.96
N GLN A 46 3.03 19.34 -34.04
CA GLN A 46 1.83 20.02 -33.51
C GLN A 46 2.09 20.72 -32.17
N ILE A 47 3.27 20.55 -31.54
CA ILE A 47 3.61 21.19 -30.26
C ILE A 47 4.53 22.39 -30.57
N PRO A 48 4.14 23.62 -30.14
CA PRO A 48 5.01 24.78 -30.29
C PRO A 48 6.35 24.58 -29.58
N ALA A 49 7.45 25.00 -30.22
CA ALA A 49 8.81 24.79 -29.68
C ALA A 49 8.98 25.33 -28.23
N LYS A 50 8.30 26.42 -27.89
CA LYS A 50 8.29 26.99 -26.54
C LYS A 50 7.70 26.06 -25.50
N GLU A 51 6.64 25.33 -25.84
CA GLU A 51 5.95 24.40 -24.94
C GLU A 51 6.81 23.12 -24.74
N ALA A 52 7.46 22.63 -25.82
CA ALA A 52 8.40 21.52 -25.74
C ALA A 52 9.64 21.86 -24.89
N LEU A 53 10.19 23.07 -25.05
CA LEU A 53 11.32 23.54 -24.24
C LEU A 53 10.94 23.68 -22.75
N CYS A 54 9.74 24.22 -22.45
CA CYS A 54 9.22 24.29 -21.08
C CYS A 54 9.06 22.87 -20.45
N ALA A 55 8.58 21.91 -21.23
CA ALA A 55 8.42 20.52 -20.77
C ALA A 55 9.76 19.86 -20.47
N GLY A 56 10.73 19.98 -21.37
CA GLY A 56 12.09 19.46 -21.18
C GLY A 56 12.81 20.11 -20.00
N GLY A 57 12.70 21.44 -19.88
CA GLY A 57 13.24 22.21 -18.77
C GLY A 57 12.62 21.79 -17.41
N ALA A 58 11.29 21.62 -17.35
CA ALA A 58 10.61 21.18 -16.14
C ALA A 58 11.04 19.76 -15.72
N MET A 59 11.21 18.85 -16.68
CA MET A 59 11.69 17.50 -16.42
C MET A 59 13.15 17.48 -15.94
N GLY A 60 14.03 18.29 -16.53
CA GLY A 60 15.41 18.46 -16.06
C GLY A 60 15.52 19.04 -14.66
N LEU A 61 14.70 20.07 -14.37
CA LEU A 61 14.61 20.66 -13.04
C LEU A 61 14.07 19.67 -12.00
N ALA A 62 13.15 18.77 -12.38
CA ALA A 62 12.65 17.73 -11.50
C ALA A 62 13.74 16.73 -11.10
N VAL A 63 14.53 16.25 -12.07
CA VAL A 63 15.70 15.38 -11.79
C VAL A 63 16.72 16.12 -10.91
N GLY A 64 17.04 17.38 -11.24
CA GLY A 64 17.91 18.24 -10.42
C GLY A 64 17.39 18.41 -8.98
N ALA A 65 16.08 18.53 -8.79
CA ALA A 65 15.48 18.64 -7.46
C ALA A 65 15.65 17.36 -6.63
N VAL A 66 15.52 16.15 -7.25
CA VAL A 66 15.80 14.87 -6.57
C VAL A 66 17.26 14.78 -6.16
N LEU A 67 18.19 15.10 -7.09
CA LEU A 67 19.63 15.07 -6.81
C LEU A 67 19.99 16.01 -5.67
N LEU A 68 19.50 17.26 -5.73
CA LEU A 68 19.75 18.28 -4.71
C LEU A 68 19.18 17.88 -3.35
N TYR A 69 17.97 17.36 -3.32
CA TYR A 69 17.32 16.90 -2.09
C TYR A 69 18.08 15.69 -1.50
N THR A 70 18.51 14.76 -2.34
CA THR A 70 19.32 13.61 -1.92
C THR A 70 20.64 14.07 -1.29
N ALA A 71 21.36 14.97 -1.95
CA ALA A 71 22.64 15.47 -1.47
C ALA A 71 22.54 16.32 -0.19
N LEU A 72 21.52 17.18 -0.08
CA LEU A 72 21.41 18.12 1.04
C LEU A 72 20.62 17.60 2.24
N VAL A 73 19.69 16.66 2.02
CA VAL A 73 18.78 16.18 3.07
C VAL A 73 18.97 14.71 3.38
N CYS A 74 19.05 13.86 2.33
CA CYS A 74 19.13 12.41 2.54
C CYS A 74 20.53 11.96 2.99
N GLN A 75 21.57 12.33 2.22
CA GLN A 75 22.95 11.87 2.50
C GLN A 75 23.45 12.24 3.89
N PRO A 76 23.31 13.48 4.40
CA PRO A 76 23.79 13.83 5.74
C PRO A 76 23.11 13.03 6.86
N VAL A 77 21.83 12.65 6.66
CA VAL A 77 21.10 11.83 7.61
C VAL A 77 21.53 10.37 7.53
N MET A 78 21.74 9.84 6.30
CA MET A 78 22.18 8.46 6.07
C MET A 78 23.60 8.15 6.58
N GLU A 79 24.42 9.18 6.89
CA GLU A 79 25.71 8.97 7.54
C GLU A 79 25.60 8.36 8.94
N TYR A 80 24.42 8.40 9.56
CA TYR A 80 24.16 7.80 10.88
C TYR A 80 23.61 6.37 10.80
N ASP A 81 23.45 5.82 9.60
CA ASP A 81 23.03 4.42 9.40
C ASP A 81 24.06 3.45 10.02
N GLY A 82 23.59 2.54 10.87
CA GLY A 82 24.42 1.60 11.63
C GLY A 82 25.23 2.23 12.79
N LYS A 83 25.08 3.53 13.08
CA LYS A 83 25.85 4.19 14.16
C LYS A 83 25.04 4.30 15.45
N ILE A 84 25.75 4.16 16.58
CA ILE A 84 25.21 4.43 17.91
C ILE A 84 25.42 5.92 18.21
N THR A 85 24.33 6.66 18.41
CA THR A 85 24.38 8.10 18.65
C THR A 85 23.16 8.58 19.46
N THR A 86 23.13 9.88 19.75
CA THR A 86 22.01 10.52 20.45
C THR A 86 21.25 11.45 19.52
N PHE A 87 19.92 11.37 19.58
CA PHE A 87 19.01 12.22 18.84
C PHE A 87 17.99 12.85 19.79
N SER A 88 17.70 14.13 19.63
CA SER A 88 16.70 14.83 20.43
C SER A 88 15.75 15.60 19.53
N GLY A 89 14.45 15.44 19.78
CA GLY A 89 13.45 16.10 18.95
C GLY A 89 12.04 16.06 19.50
N SER A 90 11.14 16.78 18.85
CA SER A 90 9.74 16.86 19.22
C SER A 90 8.90 15.81 18.47
N VAL A 91 7.96 15.19 19.17
CA VAL A 91 6.97 14.26 18.62
C VAL A 91 6.07 15.00 17.64
N THR A 92 5.98 14.51 16.42
CA THR A 92 5.14 15.06 15.35
C THR A 92 3.94 14.20 15.00
N GLN A 93 4.02 12.89 15.28
CA GLN A 93 2.92 11.95 15.11
C GLN A 93 3.09 10.76 16.06
N VAL A 94 1.97 10.28 16.57
CA VAL A 94 1.89 9.07 17.39
C VAL A 94 0.96 8.09 16.69
N THR A 95 1.37 6.84 16.60
CA THR A 95 0.56 5.75 16.05
C THR A 95 0.61 4.59 17.05
N GLU A 96 -0.53 4.26 17.62
CA GLU A 96 -0.66 3.09 18.49
C GLU A 96 -0.50 1.81 17.67
N TYR A 97 0.24 0.85 18.21
CA TYR A 97 0.44 -0.47 17.65
C TYR A 97 -0.23 -1.51 18.55
N ASP A 98 -0.34 -2.75 18.06
CA ASP A 98 -0.92 -3.86 18.83
C ASP A 98 -0.22 -4.03 20.19
N GLY A 99 -1.00 -4.04 21.26
CA GLY A 99 -0.53 -4.13 22.63
C GLY A 99 -0.05 -2.77 23.16
N ASP A 100 0.88 -2.80 24.11
CA ASP A 100 1.42 -1.62 24.80
C ASP A 100 2.55 -0.93 24.00
N ARG A 101 2.58 -1.08 22.67
CA ARG A 101 3.63 -0.48 21.81
C ARG A 101 3.11 0.69 21.02
N ALA A 102 3.94 1.72 20.88
CA ALA A 102 3.66 2.89 20.07
C ALA A 102 4.80 3.20 19.09
N GLN A 103 4.42 3.77 17.97
CA GLN A 103 5.33 4.28 16.95
C GLN A 103 5.29 5.80 17.00
N TYR A 104 6.44 6.42 17.27
CA TYR A 104 6.59 7.87 17.32
C TYR A 104 7.35 8.37 16.10
N GLN A 105 6.86 9.42 15.45
CA GLN A 105 7.63 10.18 14.50
C GLN A 105 8.18 11.42 15.20
N VAL A 106 9.50 11.54 15.25
CA VAL A 106 10.19 12.59 15.99
C VAL A 106 10.98 13.45 15.01
N LYS A 107 10.79 14.77 15.07
CA LYS A 107 11.54 15.75 14.28
C LYS A 107 12.49 16.50 15.19
N GLY A 108 13.79 16.43 14.90
CA GLY A 108 14.81 17.03 15.77
C GLY A 108 16.17 17.10 15.12
N ALA A 109 17.19 16.98 15.93
CA ALA A 109 18.59 17.01 15.50
C ALA A 109 19.45 15.99 16.25
N PHE A 110 20.47 15.51 15.58
CA PHE A 110 21.59 14.77 16.18
C PHE A 110 22.52 15.70 16.98
N ALA A 111 23.46 15.14 17.73
CA ALA A 111 24.35 15.89 18.58
C ALA A 111 25.22 16.95 17.83
N ASP A 112 25.49 16.72 16.55
CA ASP A 112 26.25 17.63 15.67
C ASP A 112 25.37 18.74 15.03
N GLY A 113 24.05 18.74 15.31
CA GLY A 113 23.09 19.71 14.75
C GLY A 113 22.44 19.28 13.44
N THR A 114 22.77 18.11 12.90
CA THR A 114 22.12 17.57 11.67
C THR A 114 20.64 17.32 11.92
N ARG A 115 19.78 18.02 11.21
CA ARG A 115 18.32 17.93 11.36
C ARG A 115 17.75 16.73 10.62
N ALA A 116 16.96 15.92 11.32
CA ALA A 116 16.30 14.76 10.74
C ALA A 116 14.86 14.58 11.27
N LYS A 117 14.13 13.73 10.58
CA LYS A 117 12.89 13.13 11.06
C LYS A 117 13.14 11.63 11.21
N VAL A 118 12.97 11.12 12.43
CA VAL A 118 13.31 9.74 12.81
C VAL A 118 12.05 9.00 13.27
N LEU A 119 11.99 7.71 12.99
CA LEU A 119 10.97 6.81 13.46
C LEU A 119 11.45 6.08 14.71
N VAL A 120 10.60 5.94 15.69
CA VAL A 120 10.94 5.28 16.97
C VAL A 120 9.84 4.28 17.32
N TYR A 121 10.24 3.04 17.54
CA TYR A 121 9.36 1.97 18.00
C TYR A 121 9.73 1.67 19.46
N THR A 122 8.78 1.88 20.38
CA THR A 122 8.99 1.61 21.81
C THR A 122 7.67 1.25 22.47
N ASP A 123 7.73 0.85 23.73
CA ASP A 123 6.53 0.73 24.55
C ASP A 123 5.83 2.09 24.64
N ASP A 124 4.51 2.07 24.85
CA ASP A 124 3.75 3.34 24.88
C ASP A 124 4.17 4.20 26.09
N LEU A 125 4.87 5.27 25.79
CA LEU A 125 5.32 6.25 26.79
C LEU A 125 4.24 7.27 27.15
N GLY A 126 3.04 7.20 26.54
CA GLY A 126 2.00 8.22 26.68
C GLY A 126 2.40 9.60 26.12
N ALA A 127 3.44 9.65 25.25
CA ALA A 127 3.91 10.90 24.67
C ALA A 127 2.88 11.53 23.73
N GLN A 128 2.72 12.83 23.87
CA GLN A 128 1.79 13.62 23.06
C GLN A 128 2.52 14.44 21.99
N TYR A 129 1.77 14.95 21.01
CA TYR A 129 2.31 15.87 20.01
C TYR A 129 3.03 17.05 20.68
N GLY A 130 4.26 17.31 20.24
CA GLY A 130 5.10 18.40 20.74
C GLY A 130 5.95 18.06 21.97
N ASP A 131 5.76 16.90 22.60
CA ASP A 131 6.68 16.43 23.64
C ASP A 131 8.05 16.12 23.06
N THR A 132 9.10 16.28 23.87
CA THR A 132 10.47 16.03 23.45
C THR A 132 10.88 14.60 23.81
N LEU A 133 11.37 13.85 22.83
CA LEU A 133 12.01 12.56 23.04
C LEU A 133 13.52 12.69 22.86
N GLN A 134 14.27 12.15 23.80
CA GLN A 134 15.71 11.92 23.70
C GLN A 134 15.94 10.43 23.47
N ILE A 135 16.61 10.11 22.39
CA ILE A 135 16.82 8.74 21.91
C ILE A 135 18.32 8.52 21.85
N ALA A 136 18.80 7.47 22.52
CA ALA A 136 20.21 7.10 22.50
C ALA A 136 20.34 5.61 22.18
N GLY A 137 21.02 5.28 21.09
CA GLY A 137 21.18 3.90 20.62
C GLY A 137 21.55 3.81 19.16
N PRO A 138 21.48 2.62 18.59
CA PRO A 138 21.71 2.39 17.17
C PRO A 138 20.54 2.93 16.32
N PHE A 139 20.89 3.48 15.17
CA PHE A 139 19.94 3.90 14.15
C PHE A 139 20.18 3.09 12.88
N SER A 140 19.10 2.67 12.23
CA SER A 140 19.15 1.96 10.95
C SER A 140 18.25 2.61 9.91
N ALA A 141 18.58 2.43 8.64
CA ALA A 141 17.69 2.82 7.57
C ALA A 141 16.42 1.94 7.57
N PRO A 142 15.23 2.49 7.31
CA PRO A 142 14.05 1.66 7.10
C PRO A 142 14.25 0.76 5.88
N GLU A 143 14.10 -0.54 6.07
CA GLU A 143 14.26 -1.54 5.04
C GLU A 143 12.93 -1.83 4.33
N ASP A 144 13.04 -2.28 3.08
CA ASP A 144 11.92 -2.86 2.37
C ASP A 144 11.72 -4.28 2.87
N SER A 145 10.47 -4.64 3.19
CA SER A 145 10.11 -5.98 3.58
C SER A 145 9.34 -6.66 2.46
N TYR A 146 9.33 -7.99 2.45
CA TYR A 146 8.54 -8.76 1.50
C TYR A 146 7.06 -8.36 1.49
N LEU A 147 6.53 -7.89 2.63
CA LEU A 147 5.12 -7.48 2.76
C LEU A 147 4.85 -6.09 2.21
N TRP A 148 5.83 -5.17 2.19
CA TRP A 148 5.63 -3.80 1.75
C TRP A 148 6.94 -3.03 1.57
N ASN A 149 6.94 -2.04 0.68
CA ASN A 149 8.10 -1.19 0.39
C ASN A 149 8.24 -0.11 1.47
N GLY A 150 8.78 -0.48 2.64
CA GLY A 150 8.91 0.37 3.82
C GLY A 150 9.82 1.56 3.59
N ALA A 151 10.99 1.34 2.99
CA ALA A 151 11.95 2.38 2.68
C ALA A 151 11.35 3.47 1.79
N SER A 152 10.68 3.11 0.71
CA SER A 152 10.03 4.06 -0.20
C SER A 152 8.92 4.86 0.50
N TYR A 153 8.10 4.20 1.31
CA TYR A 153 7.04 4.84 2.09
C TYR A 153 7.58 5.86 3.09
N TYR A 154 8.61 5.51 3.87
CA TYR A 154 9.16 6.41 4.87
C TYR A 154 9.96 7.56 4.23
N ARG A 155 10.72 7.31 3.14
CA ARG A 155 11.38 8.36 2.35
C ARG A 155 10.37 9.39 1.82
N SER A 156 9.18 8.94 1.39
CA SER A 156 8.10 9.86 0.95
C SER A 156 7.61 10.78 2.08
N LYS A 157 7.78 10.38 3.35
CA LYS A 157 7.50 11.19 4.54
C LYS A 157 8.69 11.99 5.05
N GLY A 158 9.84 11.90 4.37
CA GLY A 158 11.10 12.53 4.78
C GLY A 158 11.75 11.87 5.99
N ILE A 159 11.47 10.58 6.20
CA ILE A 159 12.06 9.75 7.25
C ILE A 159 13.08 8.82 6.59
N PHE A 160 14.33 8.93 6.98
CA PHE A 160 15.45 8.17 6.41
C PHE A 160 16.08 7.20 7.42
N LEU A 161 15.82 7.40 8.72
CA LEU A 161 16.32 6.58 9.81
C LEU A 161 15.21 6.19 10.76
N GLN A 162 15.38 5.03 11.38
CA GLN A 162 14.58 4.55 12.51
C GLN A 162 15.52 4.20 13.67
N ALA A 163 15.06 4.40 14.90
CA ALA A 163 15.75 3.91 16.07
C ALA A 163 15.46 2.42 16.25
N ASP A 164 16.49 1.63 16.49
CA ASP A 164 16.34 0.20 16.72
C ASP A 164 15.69 -0.09 18.09
N SER A 165 15.21 -1.32 18.28
CA SER A 165 14.52 -1.76 19.50
C SER A 165 15.35 -1.62 20.77
N ASP A 166 16.67 -1.60 20.63
CA ASP A 166 17.65 -1.53 21.74
C ASP A 166 17.99 -0.08 22.13
N ALA A 167 17.42 0.91 21.44
CA ALA A 167 17.61 2.32 21.75
C ALA A 167 16.87 2.70 23.04
N SER A 168 17.57 3.41 23.94
CA SER A 168 16.93 3.99 25.12
C SER A 168 16.18 5.27 24.75
N VAL A 169 14.93 5.37 25.19
CA VAL A 169 14.05 6.51 24.88
C VAL A 169 13.61 7.19 26.17
N ARG A 170 13.88 8.48 26.26
CA ARG A 170 13.49 9.31 27.41
C ARG A 170 12.50 10.38 26.98
N LEU A 171 11.33 10.39 27.61
CA LEU A 171 10.30 11.41 27.42
C LEU A 171 10.52 12.62 28.32
N THR A 172 10.47 13.80 27.74
CA THR A 172 10.41 15.08 28.45
C THR A 172 9.14 15.80 27.98
N PRO A 173 8.09 15.87 28.83
CA PRO A 173 6.87 16.59 28.49
C PRO A 173 7.19 18.08 28.24
N THR A 174 6.62 18.63 27.20
CA THR A 174 6.82 20.02 26.81
C THR A 174 5.49 20.71 26.52
N ASP A 175 5.43 22.01 26.71
CA ASP A 175 4.23 22.83 26.51
C ASP A 175 4.04 23.29 25.03
N HIS A 176 4.85 22.77 24.12
CA HIS A 176 4.75 23.11 22.69
C HIS A 176 3.57 22.42 22.01
N GLY A 177 2.98 23.09 21.01
CA GLY A 177 1.93 22.50 20.19
C GLY A 177 0.53 22.44 20.83
N LYS A 178 0.20 23.31 21.82
CA LYS A 178 -1.10 23.35 22.51
C LYS A 178 -2.31 23.33 21.58
N LEU A 179 -2.25 24.06 20.46
CA LEU A 179 -3.34 24.06 19.47
C LEU A 179 -3.55 22.68 18.83
N VAL A 180 -2.48 22.02 18.43
CA VAL A 180 -2.56 20.69 17.79
C VAL A 180 -3.01 19.65 18.78
N ARG A 181 -2.52 19.69 20.04
CA ARG A 181 -3.03 18.82 21.12
C ARG A 181 -4.51 19.02 21.37
N TRP A 182 -4.97 20.28 21.37
CA TRP A 182 -6.40 20.58 21.51
C TRP A 182 -7.22 20.02 20.35
N LEU A 183 -6.73 20.15 19.11
CA LEU A 183 -7.38 19.57 17.94
C LEU A 183 -7.45 18.03 18.02
N HIS A 184 -6.36 17.38 18.46
CA HIS A 184 -6.33 15.93 18.64
C HIS A 184 -7.26 15.49 19.78
N ALA A 185 -7.25 16.18 20.91
CA ALA A 185 -8.19 15.92 22.03
C ALA A 185 -9.64 16.10 21.61
N TYR A 186 -9.93 17.09 20.78
CA TYR A 186 -11.25 17.29 20.21
C TYR A 186 -11.65 16.13 19.27
N ARG A 187 -10.72 15.71 18.40
CA ARG A 187 -10.87 14.54 17.51
C ARG A 187 -11.25 13.29 18.30
N GLU A 188 -10.45 12.97 19.33
CA GLU A 188 -10.68 11.79 20.17
C GLU A 188 -12.02 11.86 20.93
N ARG A 189 -12.35 13.02 21.49
CA ARG A 189 -13.64 13.22 22.17
C ARG A 189 -14.83 12.97 21.26
N ILE A 190 -14.80 13.48 20.03
CA ILE A 190 -15.87 13.27 19.05
C ILE A 190 -15.92 11.80 18.60
N SER A 191 -14.77 11.19 18.34
CA SER A 191 -14.65 9.78 17.96
C SER A 191 -15.27 8.88 19.04
N LEU A 192 -14.90 9.08 20.32
CA LEU A 192 -15.45 8.34 21.44
C LEU A 192 -16.96 8.50 21.53
N ARG A 193 -17.49 9.74 21.45
CA ARG A 193 -18.93 9.99 21.48
C ARG A 193 -19.69 9.29 20.35
N ILE A 194 -19.16 9.38 19.11
CA ILE A 194 -19.80 8.70 17.97
C ILE A 194 -19.82 7.19 18.21
N ARG A 195 -18.73 6.58 18.66
CA ARG A 195 -18.65 5.13 18.95
C ARG A 195 -19.56 4.70 20.10
N MET A 196 -19.62 5.46 21.16
CA MET A 196 -20.50 5.16 22.30
C MET A 196 -21.98 5.13 21.90
N PHE A 197 -22.43 6.02 21.04
CA PHE A 197 -23.83 6.11 20.64
C PHE A 197 -24.18 5.31 19.38
N ALA A 198 -23.31 5.27 18.36
CA ALA A 198 -23.55 4.56 17.11
C ALA A 198 -23.07 3.09 17.13
N GLY A 199 -22.32 2.67 18.17
CA GLY A 199 -21.70 1.37 18.29
C GLY A 199 -20.28 1.35 17.73
N THR A 200 -19.54 0.30 18.06
CA THR A 200 -18.11 0.16 17.67
C THR A 200 -17.91 0.07 16.17
N GLU A 201 -18.77 -0.65 15.46
CA GLU A 201 -18.65 -0.87 14.00
C GLU A 201 -19.06 0.37 13.20
N ALA A 202 -20.33 0.81 13.30
CA ALA A 202 -20.82 1.97 12.55
C ALA A 202 -20.10 3.25 12.99
N GLY A 203 -19.88 3.42 14.29
CA GLY A 203 -19.12 4.54 14.85
C GLY A 203 -17.64 4.49 14.49
N GLY A 204 -17.03 3.29 14.49
CA GLY A 204 -15.66 3.06 14.04
C GLY A 204 -15.45 3.44 12.58
N LEU A 205 -16.36 2.99 11.69
CA LEU A 205 -16.30 3.35 10.26
C LEU A 205 -16.37 4.87 10.06
N VAL A 206 -17.33 5.53 10.68
CA VAL A 206 -17.52 6.98 10.56
C VAL A 206 -16.34 7.76 11.15
N SER A 207 -15.79 7.30 12.29
CA SER A 207 -14.60 7.89 12.89
C SER A 207 -13.36 7.71 12.00
N ALA A 208 -13.19 6.56 11.38
CA ALA A 208 -12.13 6.33 10.41
C ALA A 208 -12.25 7.27 9.20
N MET A 209 -13.47 7.42 8.64
CA MET A 209 -13.74 8.27 7.48
C MET A 209 -13.53 9.76 7.75
N LEU A 210 -14.04 10.27 8.88
CA LEU A 210 -14.00 11.70 9.19
C LEU A 210 -12.72 12.11 9.94
N LEU A 211 -12.28 11.30 10.89
CA LEU A 211 -11.26 11.66 11.86
C LEU A 211 -9.94 10.90 11.68
N GLY A 212 -9.90 9.90 10.80
CA GLY A 212 -8.69 9.12 10.49
C GLY A 212 -8.34 8.05 11.52
N THR A 213 -9.20 7.75 12.49
CA THR A 213 -8.97 6.75 13.55
C THR A 213 -9.24 5.33 13.03
N ARG A 214 -8.27 4.75 12.31
CA ARG A 214 -8.41 3.44 11.65
C ARG A 214 -8.27 2.25 12.60
N SER A 215 -7.62 2.40 13.73
CA SER A 215 -7.40 1.35 14.73
C SER A 215 -8.72 0.78 15.29
N THR A 216 -9.78 1.57 15.22
CA THR A 216 -11.10 1.20 15.78
C THR A 216 -12.00 0.39 14.84
N LEU A 217 -11.60 0.18 13.59
CA LEU A 217 -12.39 -0.56 12.61
C LEU A 217 -11.98 -2.03 12.59
N PRO A 218 -12.95 -2.99 12.69
CA PRO A 218 -12.66 -4.41 12.58
C PRO A 218 -11.98 -4.77 11.25
N ASP A 219 -11.03 -5.70 11.30
CA ASP A 219 -10.26 -6.13 10.12
C ASP A 219 -11.16 -6.79 9.06
N GLU A 220 -12.21 -7.48 9.49
CA GLU A 220 -13.23 -8.02 8.57
C GLU A 220 -13.83 -6.92 7.68
N THR A 221 -14.24 -5.80 8.27
CA THR A 221 -14.78 -4.66 7.52
C THR A 221 -13.73 -4.03 6.60
N LYS A 222 -12.47 -3.91 7.05
CA LYS A 222 -11.37 -3.42 6.22
C LYS A 222 -11.15 -4.32 5.01
N ASN A 223 -11.13 -5.64 5.22
CA ASN A 223 -10.97 -6.63 4.15
C ASN A 223 -12.14 -6.63 3.18
N LEU A 224 -13.37 -6.54 3.67
CA LEU A 224 -14.58 -6.44 2.84
C LEU A 224 -14.52 -5.22 1.91
N PHE A 225 -14.10 -4.06 2.41
CA PHE A 225 -13.96 -2.85 1.61
C PHE A 225 -12.77 -2.92 0.64
N ALA A 226 -11.68 -3.56 1.02
CA ALA A 226 -10.56 -3.84 0.13
C ALA A 226 -11.00 -4.70 -1.04
N HIS A 227 -11.74 -5.76 -0.77
CA HIS A 227 -12.33 -6.65 -1.78
C HIS A 227 -13.18 -5.91 -2.83
N HIS A 228 -13.97 -4.94 -2.40
CA HIS A 228 -14.77 -4.12 -3.30
C HIS A 228 -14.00 -2.98 -3.99
N GLY A 229 -12.70 -2.81 -3.69
CA GLY A 229 -11.86 -1.71 -4.20
C GLY A 229 -12.26 -0.33 -3.66
N ILE A 230 -12.92 -0.28 -2.50
CA ILE A 230 -13.36 0.95 -1.83
C ILE A 230 -12.59 1.26 -0.55
N SER A 231 -11.41 0.66 -0.34
CA SER A 231 -10.53 0.94 0.82
C SER A 231 -10.22 2.43 1.01
N HIS A 232 -10.23 3.20 -0.09
CA HIS A 232 -10.03 4.64 -0.06
C HIS A 232 -11.14 5.41 0.69
N VAL A 233 -12.32 4.81 0.88
CA VAL A 233 -13.43 5.40 1.64
C VAL A 233 -13.18 5.31 3.15
N VAL A 234 -12.54 4.23 3.61
CA VAL A 234 -12.18 4.03 5.03
C VAL A 234 -11.07 4.98 5.47
N SER A 235 -10.24 5.42 4.52
CA SER A 235 -9.20 6.42 4.82
C SER A 235 -9.70 7.83 4.63
N VAL A 236 -9.18 8.77 5.43
CA VAL A 236 -9.48 10.19 5.20
C VAL A 236 -9.00 10.58 3.80
N SER A 237 -9.94 10.99 2.95
CA SER A 237 -9.72 11.26 1.54
C SER A 237 -10.03 12.72 1.18
N GLY A 238 -9.61 13.11 -0.02
CA GLY A 238 -9.95 14.43 -0.56
C GLY A 238 -11.45 14.67 -0.68
N LEU A 239 -12.27 13.63 -0.92
CA LEU A 239 -13.73 13.73 -0.95
C LEU A 239 -14.29 14.18 0.41
N HIS A 240 -13.75 13.63 1.50
CA HIS A 240 -14.17 13.94 2.87
C HIS A 240 -13.92 15.42 3.20
N LEU A 241 -12.72 15.93 2.87
CA LEU A 241 -12.40 17.34 3.02
C LEU A 241 -13.31 18.24 2.16
N VAL A 242 -13.49 17.89 0.88
CA VAL A 242 -14.33 18.68 -0.03
C VAL A 242 -15.78 18.73 0.47
N LEU A 243 -16.32 17.63 0.98
CA LEU A 243 -17.65 17.60 1.57
C LEU A 243 -17.74 18.52 2.79
N PHE A 244 -16.77 18.42 3.70
CA PHE A 244 -16.69 19.26 4.90
C PHE A 244 -16.62 20.75 4.52
N LEU A 245 -15.74 21.13 3.60
CA LEU A 245 -15.61 22.51 3.14
C LEU A 245 -16.84 22.99 2.36
N SER A 246 -17.55 22.10 1.66
CA SER A 246 -18.79 22.44 0.95
C SER A 246 -19.92 22.80 1.92
N VAL A 247 -20.02 22.08 3.05
CA VAL A 247 -20.95 22.45 4.13
C VAL A 247 -20.57 23.82 4.71
N TRP A 248 -19.27 24.05 4.97
CA TRP A 248 -18.79 25.36 5.42
C TRP A 248 -19.09 26.49 4.43
N GLN A 249 -18.89 26.26 3.14
CA GLN A 249 -19.23 27.25 2.11
C GLN A 249 -20.73 27.51 2.02
N TRP A 250 -21.57 26.47 2.21
CA TRP A 250 -23.02 26.65 2.25
C TRP A 250 -23.43 27.54 3.43
N ILE A 251 -22.85 27.33 4.62
CA ILE A 251 -23.06 28.18 5.81
C ILE A 251 -22.61 29.62 5.50
N GLY A 252 -21.41 29.81 4.96
CA GLY A 252 -20.88 31.12 4.61
C GLY A 252 -21.74 31.89 3.61
N ARG A 253 -22.32 31.20 2.63
CA ARG A 253 -23.29 31.80 1.68
C ARG A 253 -24.61 32.20 2.39
N ARG A 254 -25.09 31.39 3.33
CA ARG A 254 -26.28 31.72 4.13
C ARG A 254 -26.04 32.92 5.04
N LEU A 255 -24.82 33.08 5.56
CA LEU A 255 -24.39 34.23 6.35
C LEU A 255 -23.98 35.44 5.50
N HIS A 256 -24.16 35.39 4.16
CA HIS A 256 -23.80 36.45 3.21
C HIS A 256 -22.35 36.93 3.33
N LEU A 257 -21.42 36.03 3.66
CA LEU A 257 -20.00 36.36 3.75
C LEU A 257 -19.45 36.81 2.38
N ARG A 258 -18.68 37.89 2.39
CA ARG A 258 -17.96 38.40 1.21
C ARG A 258 -16.94 37.34 0.76
N ARG A 259 -16.53 37.38 -0.53
CA ARG A 259 -15.66 36.36 -1.14
C ARG A 259 -14.32 36.20 -0.42
N TRP A 260 -13.66 37.27 0.00
CA TRP A 260 -12.38 37.26 0.68
C TRP A 260 -12.46 36.61 2.09
N PRO A 261 -13.33 37.07 3.03
CA PRO A 261 -13.52 36.40 4.30
C PRO A 261 -13.89 34.93 4.18
N GLN A 262 -14.72 34.58 3.19
CA GLN A 262 -15.07 33.18 2.92
C GLN A 262 -13.87 32.37 2.46
N PHE A 263 -13.00 32.93 1.61
CA PHE A 263 -11.76 32.28 1.21
C PHE A 263 -10.81 32.09 2.40
N CYS A 264 -10.54 33.14 3.18
CA CYS A 264 -9.68 33.07 4.36
C CYS A 264 -10.17 32.06 5.39
N SER A 265 -11.48 32.06 5.69
CA SER A 265 -12.06 31.09 6.60
C SER A 265 -11.97 29.66 6.08
N THR A 266 -12.15 29.45 4.78
CA THR A 266 -11.99 28.12 4.17
C THR A 266 -10.54 27.65 4.26
N ALA A 267 -9.56 28.54 4.04
CA ALA A 267 -8.14 28.24 4.18
C ALA A 267 -7.79 27.85 5.63
N LEU A 268 -8.32 28.60 6.60
CA LEU A 268 -8.14 28.32 8.02
C LEU A 268 -8.73 26.94 8.41
N TRP A 269 -9.96 26.64 7.95
CA TRP A 269 -10.60 25.35 8.22
C TRP A 269 -9.84 24.21 7.54
N THR A 270 -9.32 24.40 6.31
CA THR A 270 -8.50 23.41 5.63
C THR A 270 -7.23 23.09 6.42
N ALA A 271 -6.54 24.14 6.93
CA ALA A 271 -5.34 23.98 7.74
C ALA A 271 -5.64 23.30 9.08
N ALA A 272 -6.69 23.72 9.79
CA ALA A 272 -7.09 23.13 11.06
C ALA A 272 -7.48 21.66 10.92
N TYR A 273 -8.25 21.31 9.87
CA TYR A 273 -8.60 19.93 9.60
C TYR A 273 -7.39 19.08 9.21
N ALA A 274 -6.49 19.59 8.38
CA ALA A 274 -5.26 18.88 8.02
C ALA A 274 -4.39 18.57 9.26
N LEU A 275 -4.20 19.53 10.16
CA LEU A 275 -3.48 19.34 11.42
C LEU A 275 -4.17 18.34 12.34
N MET A 276 -5.49 18.36 12.39
CA MET A 276 -6.28 17.44 13.22
C MET A 276 -6.15 15.97 12.79
N VAL A 277 -6.00 15.71 11.47
CA VAL A 277 -5.90 14.35 10.92
C VAL A 277 -4.47 13.96 10.50
N ASP A 278 -3.45 14.57 11.10
CA ASP A 278 -2.02 14.28 10.89
C ASP A 278 -1.51 14.55 9.45
N THR A 279 -2.07 15.54 8.80
CA THR A 279 -1.63 16.05 7.48
C THR A 279 -1.45 15.01 6.36
N PRO A 280 -2.44 14.14 6.09
CA PRO A 280 -2.33 13.19 4.98
C PRO A 280 -2.16 13.93 3.65
N VAL A 281 -1.30 13.40 2.76
CA VAL A 281 -1.00 14.03 1.46
C VAL A 281 -2.26 14.20 0.60
N SER A 282 -3.20 13.26 0.68
CA SER A 282 -4.50 13.35 -0.01
C SER A 282 -5.33 14.57 0.42
N ILE A 283 -5.26 14.93 1.70
CA ILE A 283 -5.95 16.11 2.28
C ILE A 283 -5.25 17.39 1.83
N LEU A 284 -3.91 17.43 1.93
CA LEU A 284 -3.13 18.61 1.48
C LEU A 284 -3.38 18.91 0.00
N ARG A 285 -3.38 17.89 -0.85
CA ARG A 285 -3.66 18.04 -2.28
C ARG A 285 -5.09 18.55 -2.52
N ALA A 286 -6.09 17.91 -1.91
CA ALA A 286 -7.48 18.29 -2.10
C ALA A 286 -7.76 19.71 -1.56
N GLY A 287 -7.18 20.05 -0.41
CA GLY A 287 -7.27 21.38 0.17
C GLY A 287 -6.66 22.46 -0.75
N LEU A 288 -5.44 22.21 -1.25
CA LEU A 288 -4.77 23.12 -2.16
C LEU A 288 -5.57 23.30 -3.46
N MET A 289 -6.05 22.20 -4.07
CA MET A 289 -6.89 22.28 -5.27
C MET A 289 -8.21 23.03 -5.02
N PHE A 290 -8.85 22.77 -3.87
CA PHE A 290 -10.09 23.45 -3.50
C PHE A 290 -9.88 24.96 -3.34
N LEU A 291 -8.79 25.36 -2.66
CA LEU A 291 -8.41 26.77 -2.52
C LEU A 291 -8.05 27.42 -3.84
N LEU A 292 -7.35 26.73 -4.75
CA LEU A 292 -7.05 27.20 -6.10
C LEU A 292 -8.34 27.44 -6.91
N VAL A 293 -9.30 26.52 -6.84
CA VAL A 293 -10.60 26.69 -7.50
C VAL A 293 -11.37 27.87 -6.90
N GLN A 294 -11.37 28.02 -5.59
CA GLN A 294 -12.06 29.12 -4.89
C GLN A 294 -11.37 30.48 -5.10
N SER A 295 -10.06 30.51 -5.29
CA SER A 295 -9.31 31.74 -5.58
C SER A 295 -9.53 32.24 -7.00
N ALA A 296 -9.90 31.39 -7.96
CA ALA A 296 -10.04 31.79 -9.38
C ALA A 296 -11.01 32.97 -9.60
N PRO A 297 -12.21 33.03 -8.98
CA PRO A 297 -13.09 34.18 -9.07
C PRO A 297 -12.54 35.44 -8.40
N LEU A 298 -11.62 35.30 -7.41
CA LEU A 298 -11.01 36.45 -6.74
C LEU A 298 -10.03 37.20 -7.67
N VAL A 299 -9.40 36.45 -8.58
CA VAL A 299 -8.45 36.97 -9.58
C VAL A 299 -9.08 37.05 -10.99
N TYR A 300 -10.42 37.04 -11.07
CA TYR A 300 -11.18 37.16 -12.33
C TYR A 300 -10.78 36.09 -13.37
N ARG A 301 -10.44 34.88 -12.94
CA ARG A 301 -10.08 33.79 -13.84
C ARG A 301 -11.07 32.61 -13.71
N ARG A 302 -11.14 31.77 -14.75
CA ARG A 302 -11.90 30.54 -14.73
C ARG A 302 -11.02 29.43 -14.12
N ALA A 303 -11.59 28.65 -13.19
CA ALA A 303 -10.95 27.47 -12.66
C ALA A 303 -10.79 26.40 -13.75
N ASP A 304 -9.64 25.73 -13.79
CA ASP A 304 -9.36 24.58 -14.65
C ASP A 304 -8.76 23.47 -13.79
N THR A 305 -9.44 22.32 -13.75
CA THR A 305 -9.09 21.19 -12.87
C THR A 305 -7.69 20.65 -13.16
N LEU A 306 -7.31 20.55 -14.45
CA LEU A 306 -6.01 20.00 -14.83
C LEU A 306 -4.86 20.95 -14.46
N ASN A 307 -5.03 22.26 -14.66
CA ASN A 307 -4.05 23.25 -14.20
C ASN A 307 -3.92 23.24 -12.68
N SER A 308 -5.05 23.17 -11.94
CA SER A 308 -5.03 23.11 -10.47
C SER A 308 -4.35 21.83 -9.96
N LEU A 309 -4.57 20.69 -10.64
CA LEU A 309 -3.92 19.42 -10.35
C LEU A 309 -2.40 19.51 -10.56
N CYS A 310 -1.95 20.08 -11.69
CA CYS A 310 -0.53 20.27 -11.97
C CYS A 310 0.14 21.19 -10.93
N ILE A 311 -0.50 22.31 -10.58
CA ILE A 311 0.02 23.23 -9.55
C ILE A 311 0.13 22.51 -8.21
N ALA A 312 -0.92 21.78 -7.79
CA ALA A 312 -0.90 21.04 -6.54
C ALA A 312 0.21 19.97 -6.51
N GLY A 313 0.38 19.23 -7.62
CA GLY A 313 1.44 18.26 -7.75
C GLY A 313 2.84 18.87 -7.63
N VAL A 314 3.11 19.95 -8.35
CA VAL A 314 4.40 20.65 -8.26
C VAL A 314 4.65 21.19 -6.85
N VAL A 315 3.70 21.92 -6.27
CA VAL A 315 3.87 22.54 -4.94
C VAL A 315 4.14 21.50 -3.85
N LEU A 316 3.42 20.38 -3.86
CA LEU A 316 3.60 19.34 -2.85
C LEU A 316 4.94 18.62 -2.99
N THR A 317 5.41 18.40 -4.22
CA THR A 317 6.67 17.69 -4.49
C THR A 317 7.90 18.58 -4.37
N LEU A 318 7.78 19.91 -4.34
CA LEU A 318 8.90 20.83 -4.08
C LEU A 318 9.48 20.64 -2.67
N GLY A 319 8.63 20.32 -1.68
CA GLY A 319 9.07 20.09 -0.30
C GLY A 319 9.77 18.74 -0.07
N ASN A 320 9.34 17.72 -0.80
CA ASN A 320 9.93 16.38 -0.77
C ASN A 320 9.69 15.69 -2.12
N PRO A 321 10.71 15.57 -2.98
CA PRO A 321 10.60 14.91 -4.27
C PRO A 321 10.25 13.42 -4.19
N TYR A 322 10.66 12.75 -3.10
CA TYR A 322 10.35 11.33 -2.84
C TYR A 322 8.86 11.07 -2.61
N LEU A 323 8.03 12.12 -2.49
CA LEU A 323 6.57 12.00 -2.43
C LEU A 323 5.98 11.27 -3.65
N MET A 324 6.70 11.24 -4.78
CA MET A 324 6.34 10.44 -5.95
C MET A 324 6.41 8.92 -5.70
N GLY A 325 7.06 8.46 -4.64
CA GLY A 325 7.04 7.08 -4.16
C GLY A 325 5.86 6.74 -3.23
N ASP A 326 4.97 7.70 -2.91
CA ASP A 326 3.80 7.47 -2.06
C ASP A 326 2.59 7.02 -2.88
N ALA A 327 2.09 5.81 -2.59
CA ALA A 327 0.91 5.25 -3.26
C ALA A 327 -0.32 6.15 -3.10
N SER A 328 -0.52 6.76 -1.92
CA SER A 328 -1.68 7.64 -1.63
C SER A 328 -1.63 8.91 -2.49
N PHE A 329 -0.44 9.47 -2.68
CA PHE A 329 -0.24 10.62 -3.58
C PHE A 329 -0.57 10.26 -5.03
N LEU A 330 0.02 9.18 -5.55
CA LEU A 330 -0.16 8.74 -6.93
C LEU A 330 -1.61 8.35 -7.23
N LEU A 331 -2.26 7.56 -6.37
CA LEU A 331 -3.68 7.20 -6.51
C LEU A 331 -4.57 8.44 -6.52
N SER A 332 -4.27 9.40 -5.66
CA SER A 332 -5.05 10.63 -5.54
C SER A 332 -4.88 11.54 -6.77
N MET A 333 -3.66 11.62 -7.33
CA MET A 333 -3.40 12.34 -8.59
C MET A 333 -4.08 11.66 -9.78
N ALA A 334 -3.92 10.34 -9.92
CA ALA A 334 -4.53 9.54 -10.99
C ALA A 334 -6.07 9.58 -10.93
N GLY A 335 -6.66 9.41 -9.75
CA GLY A 335 -8.11 9.49 -9.56
C GLY A 335 -8.68 10.86 -9.93
N THR A 336 -7.99 11.95 -9.55
CA THR A 336 -8.41 13.31 -9.90
C THR A 336 -8.28 13.56 -11.41
N PHE A 337 -7.24 13.05 -12.05
CA PHE A 337 -7.10 13.08 -13.50
C PHE A 337 -8.24 12.30 -14.18
N GLY A 338 -8.56 11.10 -13.66
CA GLY A 338 -9.66 10.27 -14.13
C GLY A 338 -11.00 11.01 -14.13
N ILE A 339 -11.36 11.63 -12.99
CA ILE A 339 -12.62 12.37 -12.85
C ILE A 339 -12.60 13.70 -13.62
N GLY A 340 -11.50 14.46 -13.53
CA GLY A 340 -11.46 15.85 -14.02
C GLY A 340 -11.17 15.99 -15.51
N VAL A 341 -10.57 14.98 -16.13
CA VAL A 341 -10.10 15.03 -17.52
C VAL A 341 -10.63 13.86 -18.34
N PHE A 342 -10.42 12.64 -17.89
CA PHE A 342 -10.72 11.45 -18.69
C PHE A 342 -12.23 11.17 -18.74
N ALA A 343 -12.93 11.22 -17.62
CA ALA A 343 -14.37 10.98 -17.59
C ALA A 343 -15.17 12.02 -18.40
N PRO A 344 -14.97 13.35 -18.27
CA PRO A 344 -15.67 14.33 -19.09
C PRO A 344 -15.41 14.15 -20.59
N TRP A 345 -14.19 13.75 -20.96
CA TRP A 345 -13.86 13.50 -22.37
C TRP A 345 -14.61 12.27 -22.93
N MET A 346 -14.71 11.19 -22.15
CA MET A 346 -15.43 9.97 -22.56
C MET A 346 -16.95 10.16 -22.58
N THR A 347 -17.49 10.89 -21.61
CA THR A 347 -18.93 11.10 -21.46
C THR A 347 -19.51 12.25 -22.31
N ALA A 348 -18.65 13.05 -22.98
CA ALA A 348 -19.06 14.22 -23.74
C ALA A 348 -20.16 13.98 -24.81
N LYS A 349 -20.26 12.74 -25.32
CA LYS A 349 -21.28 12.32 -26.30
C LYS A 349 -22.51 11.65 -25.69
N ILE A 350 -22.46 11.36 -24.39
CA ILE A 350 -23.56 10.75 -23.65
C ILE A 350 -24.33 11.88 -22.98
N SER A 351 -25.17 12.56 -23.74
CA SER A 351 -25.97 13.66 -23.20
C SER A 351 -27.46 13.34 -23.36
N SER A 352 -28.14 13.14 -22.24
CA SER A 352 -29.58 12.97 -22.19
C SER A 352 -30.08 13.29 -20.77
N THR A 353 -31.33 13.71 -20.70
CA THR A 353 -32.03 13.98 -19.43
C THR A 353 -32.61 12.74 -18.77
N HIS A 354 -32.66 11.60 -19.49
CA HIS A 354 -33.23 10.35 -18.98
C HIS A 354 -32.38 9.75 -17.85
N PHE A 355 -33.05 9.17 -16.84
CA PHE A 355 -32.40 8.55 -15.67
C PHE A 355 -31.39 7.46 -16.06
N GLY A 356 -31.74 6.55 -16.98
CA GLY A 356 -30.85 5.48 -17.44
C GLY A 356 -29.57 6.00 -18.09
N THR A 357 -29.65 7.10 -18.85
CA THR A 357 -28.47 7.70 -19.49
C THR A 357 -27.56 8.38 -18.47
N LYS A 358 -28.12 9.01 -17.42
CA LYS A 358 -27.32 9.56 -16.30
C LYS A 358 -26.63 8.43 -15.52
N LEU A 359 -27.32 7.33 -15.28
CA LEU A 359 -26.72 6.15 -14.63
C LEU A 359 -25.56 5.60 -15.44
N LEU A 360 -25.73 5.43 -16.76
CA LEU A 360 -24.67 5.02 -17.68
C LEU A 360 -23.50 6.01 -17.69
N GLN A 361 -23.77 7.31 -17.71
CA GLN A 361 -22.76 8.36 -17.65
C GLN A 361 -21.92 8.27 -16.35
N ASN A 362 -22.57 8.04 -15.21
CA ASN A 362 -21.89 7.85 -13.93
C ASN A 362 -21.04 6.57 -13.94
N LEU A 363 -21.57 5.45 -14.45
CA LEU A 363 -20.83 4.21 -14.56
C LEU A 363 -19.60 4.34 -15.46
N VAL A 364 -19.74 4.96 -16.63
CA VAL A 364 -18.61 5.24 -17.53
C VAL A 364 -17.58 6.15 -16.83
N SER A 365 -18.03 7.14 -16.08
CA SER A 365 -17.12 8.01 -15.32
C SER A 365 -16.33 7.23 -14.26
N LEU A 366 -16.99 6.32 -13.53
CA LEU A 366 -16.34 5.45 -12.54
C LEU A 366 -15.36 4.46 -13.20
N CYS A 367 -15.71 3.90 -14.37
CA CYS A 367 -14.77 3.09 -15.16
C CYS A 367 -13.54 3.89 -15.58
N CYS A 368 -13.70 5.16 -16.00
CA CYS A 368 -12.59 6.03 -16.35
C CYS A 368 -11.66 6.30 -15.15
N VAL A 369 -12.24 6.50 -13.97
CA VAL A 369 -11.45 6.65 -12.73
C VAL A 369 -10.69 5.37 -12.42
N SER A 370 -11.37 4.22 -12.44
CA SER A 370 -10.74 2.91 -12.20
C SER A 370 -9.60 2.65 -13.18
N LEU A 371 -9.78 2.93 -14.47
CA LEU A 371 -8.72 2.83 -15.46
C LEU A 371 -7.54 3.76 -15.20
N ALA A 372 -7.79 4.99 -14.72
CA ALA A 372 -6.74 5.94 -14.41
C ALA A 372 -5.91 5.53 -13.19
N ILE A 373 -6.53 4.95 -12.15
CA ILE A 373 -5.83 4.50 -10.94
C ILE A 373 -5.20 3.10 -11.10
N PHE A 374 -5.64 2.33 -12.08
CA PHE A 374 -5.28 0.95 -12.29
C PHE A 374 -3.75 0.68 -12.32
N PRO A 375 -2.91 1.46 -13.06
CA PRO A 375 -1.47 1.23 -13.08
C PRO A 375 -0.83 1.38 -11.70
N VAL A 376 -1.29 2.37 -10.93
CA VAL A 376 -0.77 2.62 -9.58
C VAL A 376 -1.20 1.52 -8.62
N THR A 377 -2.45 1.06 -8.73
CA THR A 377 -2.97 -0.04 -7.91
C THR A 377 -2.17 -1.32 -8.16
N LEU A 378 -1.86 -1.64 -9.42
CA LEU A 378 -1.02 -2.79 -9.76
C LEU A 378 0.39 -2.68 -9.20
N LEU A 379 1.00 -1.50 -9.31
CA LEU A 379 2.39 -1.27 -8.86
C LEU A 379 2.55 -1.48 -7.34
N TYR A 380 1.54 -1.06 -6.54
CA TYR A 380 1.67 -1.06 -5.09
C TYR A 380 0.92 -2.20 -4.40
N PHE A 381 -0.21 -2.66 -4.94
CA PHE A 381 -1.08 -3.63 -4.26
C PHE A 381 -1.16 -4.99 -4.96
N ARG A 382 -0.66 -5.07 -6.19
CA ARG A 382 -0.64 -6.32 -7.00
C ARG A 382 -2.02 -7.00 -7.15
N GLU A 383 -3.09 -6.30 -6.84
CA GLU A 383 -4.48 -6.75 -6.92
C GLU A 383 -5.37 -5.75 -7.65
N ILE A 384 -6.38 -6.26 -8.32
CA ILE A 384 -7.36 -5.45 -9.04
C ILE A 384 -8.76 -5.88 -8.65
N SER A 385 -9.58 -4.92 -8.21
CA SER A 385 -11.02 -5.14 -8.01
C SER A 385 -11.80 -4.72 -9.26
N VAL A 386 -12.27 -5.70 -10.04
CA VAL A 386 -13.07 -5.44 -11.24
C VAL A 386 -14.47 -4.93 -10.89
N ILE A 387 -14.99 -5.31 -9.73
CA ILE A 387 -16.29 -4.87 -9.24
C ILE A 387 -16.29 -3.42 -8.74
N SER A 388 -15.11 -2.81 -8.59
CA SER A 388 -14.93 -1.47 -8.02
C SER A 388 -15.85 -0.40 -8.63
N PRO A 389 -16.08 -0.29 -9.95
CA PRO A 389 -17.00 0.71 -10.50
C PRO A 389 -18.45 0.53 -10.00
N ILE A 390 -18.92 -0.71 -9.89
CA ILE A 390 -20.26 -1.03 -9.40
C ILE A 390 -20.35 -0.79 -7.89
N ALA A 391 -19.34 -1.23 -7.15
CA ALA A 391 -19.24 -0.99 -5.71
C ALA A 391 -19.23 0.51 -5.39
N ASN A 392 -18.44 1.30 -6.12
CA ASN A 392 -18.42 2.75 -5.97
C ASN A 392 -19.79 3.38 -6.27
N LEU A 393 -20.50 2.90 -7.28
CA LEU A 393 -21.82 3.42 -7.63
C LEU A 393 -22.87 3.17 -6.53
N LEU A 394 -22.79 2.02 -5.84
CA LEU A 394 -23.77 1.60 -4.83
C LEU A 394 -23.39 2.01 -3.40
N LEU A 395 -22.15 1.76 -3.02
CA LEU A 395 -21.71 1.89 -1.62
C LEU A 395 -21.24 3.31 -1.26
N VAL A 396 -20.55 4.00 -2.19
CA VAL A 396 -20.02 5.35 -1.91
C VAL A 396 -21.11 6.38 -1.61
N PRO A 397 -22.30 6.39 -2.25
CA PRO A 397 -23.38 7.30 -1.85
C PRO A 397 -23.85 7.08 -0.42
N ILE A 398 -23.91 5.83 0.05
CA ILE A 398 -24.28 5.50 1.43
C ILE A 398 -23.22 6.04 2.39
N CYS A 399 -21.95 5.76 2.11
CA CYS A 399 -20.81 6.27 2.90
C CYS A 399 -20.79 7.81 2.92
N THR A 400 -21.11 8.46 1.79
CA THR A 400 -21.19 9.93 1.70
C THR A 400 -22.30 10.48 2.57
N GLY A 401 -23.47 9.81 2.61
CA GLY A 401 -24.57 10.16 3.53
C GLY A 401 -24.18 10.02 5.00
N MET A 402 -23.52 8.91 5.35
CA MET A 402 -22.98 8.70 6.71
C MET A 402 -21.98 9.79 7.09
N LEU A 403 -21.09 10.15 6.16
CA LEU A 403 -20.11 11.21 6.38
C LEU A 403 -20.76 12.58 6.57
N LEU A 404 -21.83 12.91 5.82
CA LEU A 404 -22.55 14.17 5.97
C LEU A 404 -23.16 14.29 7.38
N ILE A 405 -23.76 13.20 7.88
CA ILE A 405 -24.28 13.14 9.24
C ILE A 405 -23.15 13.33 10.25
N ALA A 406 -22.01 12.68 10.03
CA ALA A 406 -20.83 12.80 10.88
C ALA A 406 -20.27 14.23 10.92
N VAL A 407 -20.24 14.94 9.78
CA VAL A 407 -19.86 16.36 9.71
C VAL A 407 -20.79 17.24 10.55
N ILE A 408 -22.09 17.00 10.52
CA ILE A 408 -23.06 17.72 11.36
C ILE A 408 -22.78 17.45 12.84
N VAL A 409 -22.57 16.19 13.22
CA VAL A 409 -22.21 15.81 14.61
C VAL A 409 -20.91 16.48 15.03
N PHE A 410 -19.91 16.51 14.17
CA PHE A 410 -18.62 17.15 14.40
C PHE A 410 -18.78 18.66 14.64
N LEU A 411 -19.49 19.37 13.76
CA LEU A 411 -19.70 20.82 13.86
C LEU A 411 -20.52 21.23 15.10
N THR A 412 -21.44 20.37 15.55
CA THR A 412 -22.24 20.60 16.77
C THR A 412 -21.55 20.15 18.05
N GLY A 413 -20.29 19.68 17.99
CA GLY A 413 -19.53 19.17 19.14
C GLY A 413 -20.12 17.89 19.75
N GLY A 414 -20.96 17.16 19.01
CA GLY A 414 -21.59 15.94 19.49
C GLY A 414 -22.61 16.16 20.61
N VAL A 415 -23.36 17.26 20.56
CA VAL A 415 -24.46 17.53 21.51
C VAL A 415 -25.51 16.43 21.39
N GLY A 416 -26.01 15.91 22.54
CA GLY A 416 -26.90 14.77 22.63
C GLY A 416 -28.19 14.88 21.81
N LEU A 417 -28.71 16.09 21.63
CA LEU A 417 -29.90 16.36 20.81
C LEU A 417 -29.68 15.99 19.32
N VAL A 418 -28.46 16.21 18.81
CA VAL A 418 -28.08 15.87 17.43
C VAL A 418 -27.53 14.47 17.36
N LEU A 419 -26.71 14.06 18.33
CA LEU A 419 -25.98 12.81 18.35
C LEU A 419 -26.90 11.58 18.44
N LYS A 420 -27.96 11.62 19.28
CA LYS A 420 -28.88 10.47 19.44
C LYS A 420 -29.58 10.09 18.11
N PRO A 421 -30.29 11.00 17.41
CA PRO A 421 -30.94 10.66 16.15
C PRO A 421 -29.92 10.33 15.07
N ALA A 422 -28.76 11.03 15.01
CA ALA A 422 -27.67 10.72 14.10
C ALA A 422 -27.15 9.29 14.29
N ALA A 423 -26.99 8.84 15.52
CA ALA A 423 -26.51 7.50 15.83
C ALA A 423 -27.46 6.40 15.36
N VAL A 424 -28.78 6.60 15.49
CA VAL A 424 -29.79 5.65 14.96
C VAL A 424 -29.67 5.56 13.44
N LEU A 425 -29.59 6.71 12.77
CA LEU A 425 -29.49 6.77 11.30
C LEU A 425 -28.17 6.17 10.80
N LEU A 426 -27.06 6.43 11.49
CA LEU A 426 -25.75 5.84 11.17
C LEU A 426 -25.76 4.32 11.27
N ARG A 427 -26.36 3.74 12.31
CA ARG A 427 -26.53 2.29 12.46
C ARG A 427 -27.38 1.68 11.36
N LEU A 428 -28.48 2.34 10.99
CA LEU A 428 -29.32 1.88 9.89
C LEU A 428 -28.57 1.89 8.56
N MET A 429 -27.91 3.01 8.25
CA MET A 429 -27.12 3.13 7.02
C MET A 429 -25.96 2.13 6.96
N TYR A 430 -25.31 1.85 8.09
CA TYR A 430 -24.27 0.83 8.18
C TYR A 430 -24.80 -0.57 7.89
N ARG A 431 -25.98 -0.95 8.44
CA ARG A 431 -26.63 -2.24 8.11
C ARG A 431 -26.96 -2.36 6.63
N ILE A 432 -27.49 -1.29 6.02
CA ILE A 432 -27.77 -1.23 4.58
C ILE A 432 -26.45 -1.39 3.78
N LEU A 433 -25.41 -0.71 4.21
CA LEU A 433 -24.07 -0.80 3.60
C LEU A 433 -23.54 -2.23 3.61
N LEU A 434 -23.62 -2.93 4.75
CA LEU A 434 -23.19 -4.33 4.88
C LEU A 434 -24.05 -5.26 4.01
N LEU A 435 -25.39 -5.07 3.99
CA LEU A 435 -26.30 -5.86 3.18
C LEU A 435 -25.90 -5.79 1.69
N PHE A 436 -25.66 -4.58 1.16
CA PHE A 436 -25.22 -4.42 -0.22
C PHE A 436 -23.80 -4.96 -0.43
N SER A 437 -22.90 -4.81 0.53
CA SER A 437 -21.54 -5.34 0.43
C SER A 437 -21.53 -6.86 0.36
N TYR A 438 -22.21 -7.55 1.26
CA TYR A 438 -22.32 -9.02 1.21
C TYR A 438 -23.09 -9.52 -0.02
N GLY A 439 -24.15 -8.79 -0.45
CA GLY A 439 -24.84 -9.10 -1.68
C GLY A 439 -23.92 -9.02 -2.90
N LEU A 440 -23.09 -7.99 -2.97
CA LEU A 440 -22.16 -7.77 -4.07
C LEU A 440 -21.02 -8.81 -4.09
N GLN A 441 -20.55 -9.24 -2.91
CA GLN A 441 -19.52 -10.27 -2.77
C GLN A 441 -19.95 -11.63 -3.36
N ARG A 442 -21.23 -11.96 -3.26
CA ARG A 442 -21.78 -13.22 -3.80
C ARG A 442 -21.91 -13.22 -5.32
N LEU A 443 -22.00 -12.05 -5.96
CA LEU A 443 -22.29 -11.93 -7.39
C LEU A 443 -21.06 -12.11 -8.28
N VAL A 444 -19.88 -11.67 -7.84
CA VAL A 444 -18.68 -11.70 -8.68
C VAL A 444 -17.43 -11.95 -7.80
N PRO A 445 -16.53 -12.87 -8.19
CA PRO A 445 -15.20 -12.96 -7.61
C PRO A 445 -14.44 -11.65 -7.94
N ALA A 446 -14.35 -10.77 -6.99
CA ALA A 446 -14.10 -9.34 -7.23
C ALA A 446 -12.63 -8.98 -7.47
N MET A 447 -11.68 -9.80 -7.01
CA MET A 447 -10.26 -9.48 -7.12
C MET A 447 -9.54 -10.42 -8.08
N PHE A 448 -8.70 -9.85 -8.93
CA PHE A 448 -7.78 -10.60 -9.79
C PHE A 448 -6.36 -10.32 -9.35
N PRO A 449 -5.67 -11.31 -8.75
CA PRO A 449 -4.25 -11.20 -8.47
C PRO A 449 -3.46 -11.19 -9.78
N THR A 450 -2.40 -10.42 -9.81
CA THR A 450 -1.61 -10.21 -11.03
C THR A 450 -0.17 -10.64 -10.75
N GLY A 451 0.19 -11.84 -11.22
CA GLY A 451 1.51 -12.42 -10.99
C GLY A 451 2.63 -11.88 -11.90
N TRP A 452 2.30 -11.12 -12.93
CA TRP A 452 3.31 -10.67 -13.88
C TRP A 452 3.96 -9.35 -13.47
N LYS A 453 5.27 -9.37 -13.18
CA LYS A 453 6.06 -8.22 -12.68
C LYS A 453 6.11 -7.03 -13.64
N LEU A 454 6.14 -7.29 -14.96
CA LEU A 454 6.14 -6.25 -15.99
C LEU A 454 4.75 -5.66 -16.28
N LEU A 455 3.70 -6.27 -15.76
CA LEU A 455 2.32 -5.86 -16.04
C LEU A 455 2.05 -4.38 -15.67
N PRO A 456 2.47 -3.85 -14.50
CA PRO A 456 2.27 -2.44 -14.17
C PRO A 456 2.95 -1.49 -15.15
N LEU A 457 4.18 -1.80 -15.55
CA LEU A 457 4.94 -0.99 -16.50
C LEU A 457 4.29 -0.98 -17.89
N LEU A 458 3.91 -2.15 -18.39
CA LEU A 458 3.21 -2.27 -19.67
C LEU A 458 1.86 -1.59 -19.66
N MET A 459 1.12 -1.67 -18.56
CA MET A 459 -0.14 -0.94 -18.37
C MET A 459 0.07 0.57 -18.43
N CYS A 460 1.08 1.09 -17.73
CA CYS A 460 1.42 2.52 -17.78
C CYS A 460 1.74 2.96 -19.23
N LEU A 461 2.55 2.17 -19.93
CA LEU A 461 2.93 2.47 -21.33
C LEU A 461 1.73 2.41 -22.27
N LEU A 462 0.87 1.41 -22.16
CA LEU A 462 -0.28 1.23 -23.04
C LEU A 462 -1.40 2.24 -22.76
N ILE A 463 -1.68 2.55 -21.51
CA ILE A 463 -2.63 3.60 -21.13
C ILE A 463 -2.08 4.97 -21.54
N GLY A 464 -0.80 5.22 -21.29
CA GLY A 464 -0.10 6.44 -21.74
C GLY A 464 -0.17 6.59 -23.26
N PHE A 465 0.08 5.51 -24.01
CA PHE A 465 -0.03 5.48 -25.47
C PHE A 465 -1.47 5.72 -25.94
N ALA A 466 -2.47 5.06 -25.33
CA ALA A 466 -3.88 5.27 -25.67
C ALA A 466 -4.35 6.68 -25.38
N VAL A 467 -3.93 7.27 -24.26
CA VAL A 467 -4.19 8.68 -23.91
C VAL A 467 -3.50 9.61 -24.90
N LEU A 468 -2.26 9.33 -25.29
CA LEU A 468 -1.53 10.10 -26.29
C LEU A 468 -2.23 10.06 -27.68
N VAL A 469 -2.64 8.87 -28.11
CA VAL A 469 -3.39 8.69 -29.37
C VAL A 469 -4.73 9.42 -29.33
N ALA A 470 -5.42 9.40 -28.18
CA ALA A 470 -6.67 10.13 -27.96
C ALA A 470 -6.47 11.66 -28.10
N PHE A 471 -5.41 12.15 -27.48
CA PHE A 471 -5.05 13.59 -27.52
C PHE A 471 -4.70 14.07 -28.95
N LEU A 472 -3.92 13.23 -29.68
CA LEU A 472 -3.45 13.57 -31.03
C LEU A 472 -4.55 13.46 -32.09
N LYS A 473 -5.41 12.44 -32.02
CA LYS A 473 -6.37 12.16 -33.09
C LYS A 473 -7.82 12.59 -32.82
N LYS A 474 -8.15 13.04 -31.60
CA LYS A 474 -9.52 13.42 -31.17
C LYS A 474 -10.62 12.38 -31.49
N ARG A 475 -10.27 11.12 -31.75
CA ARG A 475 -11.20 10.04 -32.13
C ARG A 475 -11.42 9.07 -30.95
N GLN A 476 -12.57 9.20 -30.28
CA GLN A 476 -12.95 8.35 -29.13
C GLN A 476 -13.04 6.86 -29.46
N ARG A 477 -13.53 6.48 -30.64
CA ARG A 477 -13.65 5.07 -31.05
C ARG A 477 -12.30 4.38 -31.19
N THR A 478 -11.31 5.05 -31.79
CA THR A 478 -9.94 4.49 -31.93
C THR A 478 -9.24 4.34 -30.59
N THR A 479 -9.51 5.21 -29.64
CA THR A 479 -8.96 5.12 -28.28
C THR A 479 -9.59 3.99 -27.49
N ALA A 480 -10.93 3.84 -27.56
CA ALA A 480 -11.62 2.73 -26.93
C ALA A 480 -11.15 1.38 -27.48
N ALA A 481 -10.97 1.28 -28.82
CA ALA A 481 -10.42 0.08 -29.44
C ALA A 481 -8.96 -0.18 -29.03
N ALA A 482 -8.11 0.84 -28.97
CA ALA A 482 -6.72 0.70 -28.51
C ALA A 482 -6.65 0.23 -27.05
N LEU A 483 -7.47 0.80 -26.16
CA LEU A 483 -7.58 0.35 -24.76
C LEU A 483 -8.05 -1.10 -24.66
N ALA A 484 -9.09 -1.49 -25.42
CA ALA A 484 -9.58 -2.86 -25.40
C ALA A 484 -8.51 -3.86 -25.86
N ILE A 485 -7.83 -3.57 -26.98
CA ILE A 485 -6.72 -4.40 -27.48
C ILE A 485 -5.60 -4.48 -26.43
N SER A 486 -5.26 -3.36 -25.79
CA SER A 486 -4.23 -3.32 -24.75
C SER A 486 -4.58 -4.23 -23.56
N ILE A 487 -5.82 -4.21 -23.10
CA ILE A 487 -6.30 -5.07 -22.01
C ILE A 487 -6.20 -6.55 -22.41
N VAL A 488 -6.61 -6.89 -23.64
CA VAL A 488 -6.52 -8.28 -24.16
C VAL A 488 -5.08 -8.76 -24.24
N LEU A 489 -4.16 -7.91 -24.75
CA LEU A 489 -2.72 -8.26 -24.86
C LEU A 489 -2.08 -8.44 -23.48
N LEU A 490 -2.45 -7.58 -22.50
CA LEU A 490 -1.95 -7.70 -21.14
C LEU A 490 -2.44 -8.99 -20.47
N TYR A 491 -3.71 -9.31 -20.65
CA TYR A 491 -4.27 -10.56 -20.13
C TYR A 491 -3.61 -11.79 -20.77
N ALA A 492 -3.42 -11.78 -22.09
CA ALA A 492 -2.72 -12.85 -22.79
C ALA A 492 -1.26 -13.01 -22.33
N GLY A 493 -0.55 -11.91 -22.15
CA GLY A 493 0.83 -11.91 -21.62
C GLY A 493 0.91 -12.46 -20.19
N GLN A 494 -0.02 -12.06 -19.32
CA GLN A 494 -0.09 -12.61 -17.97
C GLN A 494 -0.37 -14.11 -17.96
N THR A 495 -1.30 -14.57 -18.80
CA THR A 495 -1.64 -16.00 -18.89
C THR A 495 -0.45 -16.81 -19.38
N ALA A 496 0.26 -16.30 -20.40
CA ALA A 496 1.47 -16.95 -20.92
C ALA A 496 2.58 -17.04 -19.85
N TYR A 497 2.79 -15.95 -19.07
CA TYR A 497 3.75 -15.96 -17.96
C TYR A 497 3.37 -17.01 -16.91
N GLN A 498 2.11 -17.04 -16.48
CA GLN A 498 1.64 -18.03 -15.49
C GLN A 498 1.77 -19.47 -15.99
N MET A 499 1.53 -19.73 -17.29
CA MET A 499 1.75 -21.05 -17.86
C MET A 499 3.22 -21.44 -17.83
N GLY A 500 4.14 -20.51 -18.10
CA GLY A 500 5.58 -20.75 -18.00
C GLY A 500 6.02 -21.08 -16.57
N GLU A 501 5.55 -20.32 -15.59
CA GLU A 501 5.89 -20.53 -14.17
C GLU A 501 5.33 -21.85 -13.61
N ARG A 502 4.20 -22.34 -14.11
CA ARG A 502 3.62 -23.64 -13.68
C ARG A 502 4.52 -24.83 -14.00
N SER A 503 5.40 -24.74 -14.99
CA SER A 503 6.32 -25.82 -15.38
C SER A 503 7.58 -25.91 -14.51
N VAL A 504 7.80 -24.92 -13.63
CA VAL A 504 8.96 -24.84 -12.74
C VAL A 504 8.60 -25.31 -11.34
N PHE A 505 9.34 -26.29 -10.80
CA PHE A 505 9.19 -26.69 -9.41
C PHE A 505 9.81 -25.62 -8.50
N ARG A 506 9.03 -25.11 -7.54
CA ARG A 506 9.44 -24.02 -6.67
C ARG A 506 9.14 -24.35 -5.21
N VAL A 507 10.14 -24.16 -4.38
CA VAL A 507 10.02 -24.21 -2.92
C VAL A 507 10.35 -22.83 -2.40
N THR A 508 9.39 -22.15 -1.79
CA THR A 508 9.54 -20.80 -1.26
C THR A 508 9.39 -20.84 0.25
N VAL A 509 10.39 -20.38 0.98
CA VAL A 509 10.34 -20.25 2.43
C VAL A 509 10.16 -18.78 2.77
N LEU A 510 9.05 -18.45 3.43
CA LEU A 510 8.61 -17.11 3.77
C LEU A 510 8.67 -16.89 5.28
N GLY A 511 8.79 -15.64 5.70
CA GLY A 511 8.72 -15.22 7.11
C GLY A 511 9.98 -14.49 7.57
N GLN A 512 9.91 -13.80 8.70
CA GLN A 512 10.99 -13.03 9.29
C GLN A 512 11.52 -13.66 10.58
N LYS A 513 12.82 -13.59 10.82
CA LYS A 513 13.49 -14.00 12.07
C LYS A 513 13.18 -15.45 12.49
N LYS A 514 12.12 -15.64 13.30
CA LYS A 514 11.70 -16.94 13.83
C LYS A 514 10.58 -17.59 13.03
N ASP A 515 9.91 -16.82 12.17
CA ASP A 515 8.76 -17.30 11.40
C ASP A 515 9.22 -18.06 10.16
N ALA A 516 8.58 -19.19 9.86
CA ALA A 516 8.85 -19.98 8.67
C ALA A 516 7.55 -20.62 8.15
N VAL A 517 7.21 -20.26 6.92
CA VAL A 517 6.15 -20.92 6.14
C VAL A 517 6.75 -21.37 4.83
N VAL A 518 6.53 -22.62 4.50
CA VAL A 518 6.99 -23.23 3.25
C VAL A 518 5.85 -23.28 2.26
N VAL A 519 6.06 -22.77 1.07
CA VAL A 519 5.13 -22.84 -0.04
C VAL A 519 5.76 -23.61 -1.18
N ILE A 520 5.12 -24.68 -1.61
CA ILE A 520 5.57 -25.55 -2.70
C ILE A 520 4.60 -25.35 -3.86
N ALA A 521 5.13 -25.03 -5.04
CA ALA A 521 4.31 -24.81 -6.22
C ALA A 521 4.86 -25.55 -7.44
N TYR A 522 4.02 -26.38 -8.05
CA TYR A 522 4.37 -27.13 -9.26
C TYR A 522 3.12 -27.57 -10.03
N GLN A 523 3.12 -27.43 -11.35
CA GLN A 523 2.04 -27.85 -12.26
C GLN A 523 0.61 -27.40 -11.88
N GLY A 524 0.51 -26.24 -11.22
CA GLY A 524 -0.76 -25.69 -10.76
C GLY A 524 -1.20 -26.14 -9.37
N ARG A 525 -0.50 -27.09 -8.76
CA ARG A 525 -0.64 -27.47 -7.35
C ARG A 525 0.14 -26.47 -6.48
N THR A 526 -0.42 -26.11 -5.35
CA THR A 526 0.22 -25.20 -4.38
C THR A 526 -0.09 -25.69 -2.97
N ASP A 527 0.96 -26.12 -2.28
CA ASP A 527 0.87 -26.59 -0.90
C ASP A 527 1.52 -25.57 0.03
N VAL A 528 0.88 -25.30 1.14
CA VAL A 528 1.36 -24.37 2.18
C VAL A 528 1.51 -25.11 3.49
N ILE A 529 2.70 -25.04 4.08
CA ILE A 529 3.03 -25.69 5.35
C ILE A 529 3.55 -24.61 6.30
N ASP A 530 2.77 -24.31 7.32
CA ASP A 530 3.15 -23.34 8.36
C ASP A 530 3.89 -24.05 9.48
N LEU A 531 5.23 -23.90 9.53
CA LEU A 531 6.11 -24.59 10.48
C LEU A 531 6.13 -23.93 11.87
N THR A 532 5.76 -22.66 11.98
CA THR A 532 5.99 -21.90 13.23
C THR A 532 4.73 -21.32 13.84
N GLY A 533 3.62 -21.21 13.10
CA GLY A 533 2.38 -20.62 13.58
C GLY A 533 2.53 -19.13 13.95
N GLY A 534 3.40 -18.40 13.26
CA GLY A 534 3.62 -16.98 13.51
C GLY A 534 2.43 -16.13 13.08
N TYR A 535 2.05 -15.13 13.86
CA TYR A 535 0.91 -14.24 13.59
C TYR A 535 1.00 -13.52 12.22
N ARG A 536 2.21 -13.31 11.70
CA ARG A 536 2.45 -12.68 10.40
C ARG A 536 2.44 -13.67 9.22
N ASN A 537 2.52 -14.96 9.48
CA ASN A 537 2.62 -15.99 8.46
C ASN A 537 1.51 -15.93 7.40
N PRO A 538 0.22 -15.77 7.76
CA PRO A 538 -0.84 -15.61 6.77
C PRO A 538 -0.65 -14.40 5.84
N LYS A 539 -0.02 -13.31 6.33
CA LYS A 539 0.26 -12.11 5.51
C LYS A 539 1.35 -12.38 4.48
N TYR A 540 2.41 -13.14 4.85
CA TYR A 540 3.46 -13.55 3.93
C TYR A 540 2.92 -14.48 2.84
N VAL A 541 2.12 -15.47 3.22
CA VAL A 541 1.47 -16.39 2.27
C VAL A 541 0.54 -15.61 1.34
N LYS A 542 -0.27 -14.71 1.87
CA LYS A 542 -1.14 -13.83 1.05
C LYS A 542 -0.35 -13.04 0.02
N ALA A 543 0.73 -12.37 0.44
CA ALA A 543 1.56 -11.57 -0.45
C ALA A 543 2.17 -12.41 -1.58
N TRP A 544 2.63 -13.62 -1.26
CA TRP A 544 3.18 -14.56 -2.23
C TRP A 544 2.11 -15.07 -3.20
N LEU A 545 0.95 -15.50 -2.71
CA LEU A 545 -0.17 -15.95 -3.55
C LEU A 545 -0.64 -14.85 -4.51
N GLN A 546 -0.66 -13.61 -4.02
CA GLN A 546 -0.99 -12.43 -4.84
C GLN A 546 0.04 -12.18 -5.93
N SER A 547 1.35 -12.29 -5.61
CA SER A 547 2.42 -12.12 -6.59
C SER A 547 2.41 -13.20 -7.68
N GLU A 548 1.96 -14.42 -7.35
CA GLU A 548 1.86 -15.54 -8.28
C GLU A 548 0.50 -15.67 -8.98
N GLY A 549 -0.51 -14.93 -8.52
CA GLY A 549 -1.85 -15.00 -9.08
C GLY A 549 -2.65 -16.24 -8.69
N ILE A 550 -2.32 -16.87 -7.57
CA ILE A 550 -2.92 -18.13 -7.09
C ILE A 550 -4.07 -17.83 -6.13
N ARG A 551 -5.17 -18.58 -6.25
CA ARG A 551 -6.38 -18.45 -5.41
C ARG A 551 -6.79 -19.71 -4.68
N THR A 552 -6.36 -20.85 -5.17
CA THR A 552 -6.67 -22.16 -4.59
C THR A 552 -5.38 -22.78 -4.10
N LEU A 553 -5.39 -23.26 -2.87
CA LEU A 553 -4.35 -24.09 -2.29
C LEU A 553 -4.78 -25.53 -2.47
N SER A 554 -3.84 -26.38 -2.81
CA SER A 554 -4.10 -27.84 -2.80
C SER A 554 -4.13 -28.33 -1.35
N THR A 555 -3.09 -28.03 -0.57
CA THR A 555 -3.04 -28.39 0.84
C THR A 555 -2.64 -27.20 1.71
N LEU A 556 -3.32 -27.01 2.83
CA LEU A 556 -2.91 -26.09 3.91
C LEU A 556 -2.63 -26.90 5.18
N CYS A 557 -1.37 -26.95 5.58
CA CYS A 557 -0.94 -27.65 6.77
C CYS A 557 -0.49 -26.68 7.87
N LEU A 558 -1.10 -26.74 9.05
CA LEU A 558 -0.73 -25.97 10.22
C LEU A 558 -0.05 -26.91 11.21
N THR A 559 1.21 -26.65 11.59
CA THR A 559 1.97 -27.55 12.47
C THR A 559 2.04 -27.06 13.91
N LYS A 560 2.06 -25.74 14.11
CA LYS A 560 2.14 -25.11 15.45
C LYS A 560 1.11 -23.99 15.58
N ASN A 561 0.64 -23.74 16.80
CA ASN A 561 -0.39 -22.72 17.10
C ASN A 561 -1.64 -22.85 16.21
N ALA A 562 -2.03 -24.06 15.87
CA ALA A 562 -3.09 -24.33 14.90
C ALA A 562 -4.43 -23.68 15.29
N ASP A 563 -4.77 -23.64 16.58
CA ASP A 563 -5.98 -22.98 17.09
C ASP A 563 -6.06 -21.50 16.72
N GLN A 564 -4.93 -20.79 16.82
CA GLN A 564 -4.84 -19.38 16.47
C GLN A 564 -4.77 -19.18 14.97
N MET A 565 -3.95 -19.97 14.28
CA MET A 565 -3.75 -19.86 12.83
C MET A 565 -5.02 -20.19 12.04
N ARG A 566 -5.83 -21.12 12.50
CA ARG A 566 -7.13 -21.48 11.93
C ARG A 566 -8.09 -20.27 11.81
N VAL A 567 -7.97 -19.30 12.71
CA VAL A 567 -8.72 -18.04 12.66
C VAL A 567 -8.00 -16.99 11.80
N CYS A 568 -6.67 -16.91 11.92
CA CYS A 568 -5.86 -15.88 11.24
C CYS A 568 -5.82 -16.06 9.71
N TYR A 569 -5.74 -17.30 9.22
CA TYR A 569 -5.67 -17.58 7.78
C TYR A 569 -6.92 -17.11 7.03
N PRO A 570 -8.15 -17.54 7.39
CA PRO A 570 -9.36 -17.08 6.71
C PRO A 570 -9.58 -15.56 6.82
N GLN A 571 -9.27 -14.98 7.99
CA GLN A 571 -9.39 -13.53 8.18
C GLN A 571 -8.43 -12.74 7.28
N THR A 572 -7.22 -13.25 7.08
CA THR A 572 -6.21 -12.58 6.24
C THR A 572 -6.47 -12.81 4.76
N MET A 573 -6.96 -14.00 4.37
CA MET A 573 -7.12 -14.44 2.99
C MET A 573 -8.55 -14.93 2.70
N PRO A 574 -9.59 -14.10 2.84
CA PRO A 574 -10.99 -14.54 2.74
C PRO A 574 -11.41 -15.04 1.35
N LEU A 575 -10.57 -14.86 0.34
CA LEU A 575 -10.84 -15.24 -1.06
C LEU A 575 -10.02 -16.42 -1.55
N VAL A 576 -9.12 -16.91 -0.71
CA VAL A 576 -8.33 -18.11 -1.02
C VAL A 576 -9.07 -19.31 -0.43
N SER A 577 -9.20 -20.38 -1.22
CA SER A 577 -9.74 -21.66 -0.80
C SER A 577 -8.63 -22.71 -0.73
N ALA A 578 -8.80 -23.71 0.11
CA ALA A 578 -7.97 -24.91 0.15
C ALA A 578 -8.81 -26.11 -0.28
N GLU A 579 -8.18 -27.11 -0.90
CA GLU A 579 -8.81 -28.39 -1.24
C GLU A 579 -8.69 -29.35 -0.06
N GLU A 580 -7.55 -29.34 0.63
CA GLU A 580 -7.28 -30.13 1.83
C GLU A 580 -6.69 -29.25 2.93
N ALA A 581 -7.02 -29.54 4.19
CA ALA A 581 -6.47 -28.84 5.35
C ALA A 581 -6.08 -29.83 6.45
N ALA A 582 -4.89 -29.70 7.01
CA ALA A 582 -4.36 -30.55 8.06
C ALA A 582 -3.94 -29.74 9.30
N VAL A 583 -4.22 -30.27 10.48
CA VAL A 583 -3.82 -29.70 11.78
C VAL A 583 -3.31 -30.80 12.70
N PRO A 584 -2.50 -30.47 13.73
CA PRO A 584 -2.07 -31.46 14.75
C PRO A 584 -3.24 -32.11 15.47
N SER A 585 -3.04 -33.35 15.99
CA SER A 585 -4.08 -34.12 16.68
C SER A 585 -4.52 -33.48 18.00
N ASP A 586 -3.69 -32.65 18.62
CA ASP A 586 -3.97 -31.91 19.85
C ASP A 586 -4.76 -30.61 19.65
N CYS A 587 -4.97 -30.22 18.40
CA CYS A 587 -5.74 -29.01 18.07
C CYS A 587 -7.22 -29.17 18.39
N TRP A 588 -7.78 -28.25 19.15
CA TRP A 588 -9.21 -28.27 19.44
C TRP A 588 -10.04 -27.81 18.22
N LEU A 589 -10.95 -28.67 17.75
CA LEU A 589 -11.80 -28.43 16.58
C LEU A 589 -13.26 -28.24 16.99
N PRO A 590 -13.84 -27.02 16.85
CA PRO A 590 -15.30 -26.84 16.95
C PRO A 590 -16.00 -27.34 15.69
N GLU A 591 -17.20 -27.83 15.81
CA GLU A 591 -18.04 -28.17 14.64
C GLU A 591 -18.75 -26.93 14.05
N PRO A 592 -18.84 -26.80 12.70
CA PRO A 592 -18.23 -27.64 11.65
C PRO A 592 -16.73 -27.34 11.46
N VAL A 593 -15.98 -28.37 11.05
CA VAL A 593 -14.53 -28.38 11.01
C VAL A 593 -14.03 -28.06 9.61
N PHE A 594 -14.09 -26.80 9.22
CA PHE A 594 -13.59 -26.34 7.92
C PHE A 594 -12.54 -25.24 8.07
N LEU A 595 -11.51 -25.32 7.27
CA LEU A 595 -10.48 -24.29 7.12
C LEU A 595 -10.38 -23.86 5.66
N MET A 596 -10.68 -22.61 5.36
CA MET A 596 -10.63 -22.04 4.00
C MET A 596 -11.46 -22.84 2.97
N GLY A 597 -12.55 -23.46 3.41
CA GLY A 597 -13.44 -24.27 2.58
C GLY A 597 -13.13 -25.76 2.54
N ALA A 598 -11.95 -26.19 2.98
CA ALA A 598 -11.57 -27.58 3.09
C ALA A 598 -12.02 -28.19 4.42
N GLU A 599 -12.41 -29.45 4.40
CA GLU A 599 -12.58 -30.25 5.62
C GLU A 599 -11.22 -30.45 6.29
N ILE A 600 -11.17 -30.28 7.63
CA ILE A 600 -9.92 -30.42 8.39
C ILE A 600 -9.75 -31.88 8.82
N TYR A 601 -8.59 -32.43 8.54
CA TYR A 601 -8.16 -33.70 9.13
C TYR A 601 -7.04 -33.50 10.16
N GLN A 602 -7.06 -34.26 11.25
CA GLN A 602 -6.06 -34.19 12.29
C GLN A 602 -4.97 -35.24 12.02
N THR A 603 -3.71 -34.79 12.06
CA THR A 603 -2.57 -35.70 11.87
C THR A 603 -1.33 -35.17 12.58
N ASP A 604 -0.58 -36.04 13.22
CA ASP A 604 0.74 -35.70 13.77
C ASP A 604 1.86 -35.92 12.75
N LEU A 605 1.55 -36.65 11.66
CA LEU A 605 2.48 -36.86 10.56
C LEU A 605 2.06 -36.04 9.36
N VAL A 606 2.78 -34.94 9.11
CA VAL A 606 2.60 -34.18 7.87
C VAL A 606 3.31 -34.92 6.75
N GLN A 607 2.52 -35.55 5.88
CA GLN A 607 3.02 -36.25 4.70
C GLN A 607 2.13 -35.87 3.50
N ILE A 608 2.74 -35.18 2.53
CA ILE A 608 2.12 -34.92 1.25
C ILE A 608 2.76 -35.83 0.23
N THR A 609 1.98 -36.76 -0.33
CA THR A 609 2.47 -37.71 -1.34
C THR A 609 1.78 -37.37 -2.67
N ASP A 610 2.51 -36.77 -3.57
CA ASP A 610 2.10 -36.53 -4.96
C ASP A 610 2.94 -37.40 -5.87
N PRO A 611 2.45 -37.83 -7.04
CA PRO A 611 3.25 -38.58 -8.03
C PRO A 611 4.55 -37.89 -8.45
N LEU A 612 4.64 -36.56 -8.28
CA LEU A 612 5.74 -35.73 -8.74
C LEU A 612 6.72 -35.34 -7.63
N TYR A 613 6.26 -35.24 -6.39
CA TYR A 613 7.09 -34.91 -5.24
C TYR A 613 6.48 -35.45 -3.92
N THR A 614 7.34 -35.61 -2.96
CA THR A 614 6.92 -36.02 -1.60
C THR A 614 7.44 -35.03 -0.58
N VAL A 615 6.63 -34.76 0.43
CA VAL A 615 6.97 -33.87 1.54
C VAL A 615 6.69 -34.59 2.83
N THR A 616 7.66 -34.64 3.73
CA THR A 616 7.53 -35.25 5.06
C THR A 616 8.08 -34.32 6.12
N LEU A 617 7.37 -34.15 7.21
CA LEU A 617 7.84 -33.41 8.38
C LEU A 617 8.26 -34.41 9.46
N ALA A 618 9.51 -34.34 9.85
CA ALA A 618 10.07 -35.15 10.93
C ALA A 618 10.95 -34.27 11.83
N ASP A 619 10.74 -34.31 13.14
CA ASP A 619 11.54 -33.55 14.14
C ASP A 619 11.67 -32.06 13.84
N ASP A 620 10.57 -31.39 13.49
CA ASP A 620 10.52 -29.96 13.06
C ASP A 620 11.31 -29.63 11.77
N VAL A 621 11.70 -30.66 11.03
CA VAL A 621 12.44 -30.53 9.77
C VAL A 621 11.59 -31.06 8.62
N LEU A 622 11.33 -30.16 7.65
CA LEU A 622 10.60 -30.50 6.44
C LEU A 622 11.56 -31.05 5.40
N GLN A 623 11.33 -32.28 4.99
CA GLN A 623 12.07 -32.95 3.93
C GLN A 623 11.24 -32.97 2.66
N ILE A 624 11.77 -32.47 1.58
CA ILE A 624 11.08 -32.36 0.29
C ILE A 624 11.91 -33.14 -0.73
N GLN A 625 11.29 -34.10 -1.43
CA GLN A 625 11.91 -34.85 -2.50
C GLN A 625 11.19 -34.59 -3.82
N PHE A 626 11.93 -34.17 -4.83
CA PHE A 626 11.44 -33.96 -6.19
C PHE A 626 12.34 -34.72 -7.18
N GLY A 627 11.86 -35.87 -7.68
CA GLY A 627 12.70 -36.80 -8.45
C GLY A 627 13.90 -37.27 -7.63
N ASN A 628 15.10 -36.98 -8.14
CA ASN A 628 16.37 -37.30 -7.46
C ASN A 628 16.86 -36.17 -6.55
N LEU A 629 16.17 -35.03 -6.51
CA LEU A 629 16.58 -33.87 -5.73
C LEU A 629 15.93 -33.92 -4.35
N ARG A 630 16.70 -33.58 -3.31
CA ARG A 630 16.26 -33.52 -1.93
C ARG A 630 16.53 -32.15 -1.34
N PHE A 631 15.53 -31.60 -0.67
CA PHE A 631 15.59 -30.31 0.01
C PHE A 631 15.20 -30.47 1.47
N CYS A 632 15.92 -29.78 2.33
CA CYS A 632 15.66 -29.76 3.76
C CYS A 632 15.32 -28.34 4.20
N VAL A 633 14.21 -28.16 4.94
CA VAL A 633 13.80 -26.86 5.47
C VAL A 633 13.53 -27.00 6.96
N GLY A 634 14.21 -26.21 7.79
CA GLY A 634 14.02 -26.21 9.24
C GLY A 634 14.13 -24.82 9.84
N THR A 635 13.69 -24.66 11.08
CA THR A 635 13.82 -23.37 11.80
C THR A 635 15.21 -23.22 12.41
N THR A 636 15.67 -24.23 13.13
CA THR A 636 17.02 -24.30 13.71
C THR A 636 17.55 -25.71 13.48
N LEU A 637 18.70 -25.83 12.84
CA LEU A 637 19.32 -27.12 12.56
C LEU A 637 20.66 -27.23 13.28
N GLU A 638 20.84 -28.30 14.03
CA GLU A 638 22.10 -28.66 14.71
C GLU A 638 22.84 -29.78 13.95
N LYS A 639 22.09 -30.58 13.21
CA LYS A 639 22.60 -31.70 12.42
C LYS A 639 21.71 -31.88 11.19
N LEU A 640 22.30 -32.28 10.08
CA LEU A 640 21.53 -32.67 8.91
C LEU A 640 20.87 -34.01 9.13
N PRO A 641 19.61 -34.23 8.70
CA PRO A 641 19.04 -35.58 8.62
C PRO A 641 19.84 -36.44 7.67
N ASP A 642 19.81 -37.77 7.88
CA ASP A 642 20.56 -38.71 7.05
C ASP A 642 20.19 -38.62 5.57
N GLY A 643 21.20 -38.50 4.69
CA GLY A 643 21.03 -38.46 3.26
C GLY A 643 21.87 -37.39 2.56
N GLU A 644 21.84 -37.41 1.23
CA GLU A 644 22.43 -36.38 0.40
C GLU A 644 21.39 -35.29 0.13
N TRP A 645 21.74 -34.02 0.35
CA TRP A 645 20.87 -32.85 0.21
C TRP A 645 21.38 -31.93 -0.88
N ASN A 646 20.49 -31.46 -1.77
CA ASN A 646 20.84 -30.49 -2.79
C ASN A 646 20.77 -29.05 -2.28
N ALA A 647 19.84 -28.78 -1.35
CA ALA A 647 19.80 -27.51 -0.64
C ALA A 647 19.20 -27.67 0.76
N VAL A 648 19.70 -26.87 1.68
CA VAL A 648 19.27 -26.79 3.07
C VAL A 648 18.90 -25.35 3.37
N ILE A 649 17.69 -25.11 3.86
CA ILE A 649 17.22 -23.77 4.25
C ILE A 649 16.93 -23.80 5.75
N CYS A 650 17.53 -22.90 6.51
CA CYS A 650 17.21 -22.75 7.92
C CYS A 650 17.32 -21.29 8.40
N ASN A 651 16.61 -20.98 9.50
CA ASN A 651 16.73 -19.66 10.11
C ASN A 651 18.07 -19.54 10.86
N ARG A 652 18.50 -20.61 11.51
CA ARG A 652 19.76 -20.67 12.25
C ARG A 652 20.43 -22.01 12.08
N TRP A 653 21.74 -22.00 11.88
CA TRP A 653 22.60 -23.17 11.88
C TRP A 653 23.40 -23.21 13.19
N ASN A 654 23.25 -24.28 13.96
CA ASN A 654 23.98 -24.50 15.23
C ASN A 654 24.91 -25.73 15.16
N GLY A 655 25.14 -26.29 13.94
CA GLY A 655 26.04 -27.42 13.76
C GLY A 655 27.51 -27.02 13.93
N GLY A 656 28.33 -27.91 14.51
CA GLY A 656 29.77 -27.67 14.68
C GLY A 656 30.60 -27.91 13.40
N GLU A 657 31.93 -27.69 13.50
CA GLU A 657 32.92 -27.88 12.43
C GLU A 657 32.93 -29.30 11.84
N ASP A 658 32.53 -30.31 12.63
CA ASP A 658 32.51 -31.71 12.22
C ASP A 658 31.31 -32.10 11.35
N THR A 659 30.42 -31.20 11.06
CA THR A 659 29.26 -31.49 10.20
C THR A 659 29.68 -31.43 8.73
N ALA A 660 29.98 -32.61 8.16
CA ALA A 660 30.34 -32.71 6.74
C ALA A 660 29.14 -32.35 5.86
N PHE A 661 29.24 -31.21 5.15
CA PHE A 661 28.32 -30.88 4.05
C PHE A 661 28.80 -31.56 2.77
N PRO A 662 27.94 -32.24 2.03
CA PRO A 662 28.28 -32.73 0.68
C PRO A 662 28.68 -31.53 -0.20
N GLU A 663 29.70 -31.70 -1.06
CA GLU A 663 30.27 -30.61 -1.90
C GLU A 663 29.21 -29.88 -2.77
N GLN A 664 28.07 -30.50 -3.04
CA GLN A 664 27.02 -29.95 -3.89
C GLN A 664 25.85 -29.33 -3.08
N THR A 665 25.88 -29.37 -1.75
CA THR A 665 24.78 -28.88 -0.90
C THR A 665 24.87 -27.36 -0.72
N LYS A 666 23.77 -26.64 -1.06
CA LYS A 666 23.65 -25.21 -0.83
C LYS A 666 23.02 -24.96 0.53
N LEU A 667 23.74 -24.29 1.43
CA LEU A 667 23.16 -23.82 2.69
C LEU A 667 22.60 -22.41 2.52
N VAL A 668 21.36 -22.19 2.89
CA VAL A 668 20.72 -20.86 2.89
C VAL A 668 20.27 -20.53 4.31
N LEU A 669 20.90 -19.51 4.88
CA LEU A 669 20.54 -18.93 6.16
C LEU A 669 19.54 -17.81 5.97
N ARG A 670 18.46 -17.82 6.75
CA ARG A 670 17.44 -16.77 6.76
C ARG A 670 17.62 -15.76 7.89
N ARG A 671 18.74 -15.81 8.59
CA ARG A 671 19.17 -14.87 9.61
C ARG A 671 20.64 -14.53 9.40
N GLN A 672 21.02 -13.28 9.63
CA GLN A 672 22.43 -12.94 9.65
C GLN A 672 23.17 -13.80 10.69
N PRO A 673 24.26 -14.46 10.31
CA PRO A 673 25.06 -15.25 11.23
C PRO A 673 25.73 -14.34 12.27
N ALA A 674 25.84 -14.81 13.51
CA ALA A 674 26.67 -14.17 14.49
C ALA A 674 28.16 -14.33 14.13
N PRO A 675 29.05 -13.42 14.56
CA PRO A 675 30.50 -13.55 14.30
C PRO A 675 31.12 -14.88 14.79
N GLU A 676 30.45 -15.53 15.72
CA GLU A 676 30.88 -16.80 16.32
C GLU A 676 30.35 -18.04 15.59
N ASP A 677 29.44 -17.86 14.61
CA ASP A 677 28.83 -18.98 13.90
C ASP A 677 29.84 -19.58 12.88
N ILE A 678 30.06 -20.89 12.96
CA ILE A 678 30.90 -21.65 12.03
C ILE A 678 29.99 -22.05 10.85
N LEU A 679 30.31 -21.56 9.65
CA LEU A 679 29.49 -21.76 8.47
C LEU A 679 30.20 -22.58 7.39
N PRO A 680 29.46 -23.42 6.64
CA PRO A 680 29.98 -24.07 5.43
C PRO A 680 30.41 -23.07 4.36
N PRO A 681 31.35 -23.44 3.46
CA PRO A 681 31.90 -22.53 2.46
C PRO A 681 30.89 -22.02 1.43
N GLU A 682 29.83 -22.76 1.11
CA GLU A 682 28.74 -22.32 0.21
C GLU A 682 27.49 -21.88 0.99
N THR A 683 27.60 -20.81 1.75
CA THR A 683 26.49 -20.26 2.53
C THR A 683 25.95 -19.00 1.88
N TYR A 684 24.62 -18.98 1.67
CA TYR A 684 23.85 -17.82 1.21
C TYR A 684 23.06 -17.23 2.37
N VAL A 685 23.09 -15.92 2.56
CA VAL A 685 22.28 -15.24 3.59
C VAL A 685 21.13 -14.49 2.92
N GLN A 686 19.89 -14.83 3.32
CA GLN A 686 18.66 -14.24 2.77
C GLN A 686 17.62 -14.12 3.86
N GLU A 687 17.37 -12.93 4.39
CA GLU A 687 16.67 -12.74 5.67
C GLU A 687 15.15 -13.00 5.66
N GLU A 688 14.40 -12.65 4.60
CA GLU A 688 12.93 -12.67 4.68
C GLU A 688 12.25 -13.74 3.85
N ALA A 689 12.72 -13.96 2.65
CA ALA A 689 12.09 -14.92 1.73
C ALA A 689 13.15 -15.54 0.83
N VAL A 690 13.10 -16.86 0.72
CA VAL A 690 14.01 -17.65 -0.12
C VAL A 690 13.20 -18.51 -1.05
N GLN A 691 13.54 -18.53 -2.31
CA GLN A 691 12.93 -19.41 -3.30
C GLN A 691 13.99 -20.30 -3.96
N LEU A 692 13.81 -21.61 -3.84
CA LEU A 692 14.50 -22.57 -4.67
C LEU A 692 13.68 -22.83 -5.94
N ARG A 693 14.33 -22.73 -7.08
CA ARG A 693 13.72 -23.02 -8.40
C ARG A 693 14.48 -24.17 -9.05
N VAL A 694 13.75 -25.18 -9.47
CA VAL A 694 14.32 -26.31 -10.21
C VAL A 694 13.95 -26.14 -11.67
N THR A 695 14.97 -25.93 -12.51
CA THR A 695 14.77 -25.80 -13.96
C THR A 695 14.48 -27.15 -14.60
N ALA A 696 14.00 -27.16 -15.85
CA ALA A 696 13.77 -28.38 -16.61
C ALA A 696 15.06 -29.22 -16.83
N SER A 697 16.26 -28.60 -16.70
CA SER A 697 17.56 -29.26 -16.72
C SER A 697 17.93 -29.91 -15.37
N GLY A 698 17.14 -29.75 -14.32
CA GLY A 698 17.44 -30.23 -12.97
C GLY A 698 18.40 -29.34 -12.18
N GLU A 699 18.73 -28.15 -12.69
CA GLU A 699 19.57 -27.20 -11.98
C GLU A 699 18.76 -26.48 -10.88
N VAL A 700 19.31 -26.47 -9.66
CA VAL A 700 18.72 -25.79 -8.50
C VAL A 700 19.31 -24.39 -8.41
N THR A 701 18.45 -23.37 -8.52
CA THR A 701 18.82 -21.97 -8.36
C THR A 701 18.18 -21.39 -7.09
N VAL A 702 18.98 -20.64 -6.34
CA VAL A 702 18.50 -19.89 -5.15
C VAL A 702 18.16 -18.47 -5.58
N THR A 703 16.94 -18.04 -5.34
CA THR A 703 16.49 -16.68 -5.69
C THR A 703 15.73 -16.08 -4.52
N VAL A 704 15.67 -14.75 -4.46
CA VAL A 704 14.73 -14.05 -3.59
C VAL A 704 13.44 -13.91 -4.37
N PRO A 705 12.27 -14.33 -3.85
CA PRO A 705 11.00 -14.05 -4.49
C PRO A 705 10.78 -12.54 -4.42
N GLU A 706 10.67 -11.92 -5.57
CA GLU A 706 10.51 -10.46 -5.71
C GLU A 706 9.08 -10.01 -5.41
#